data_6ba5429c48efcd00e7fa4a0e2e39ed7a
#
_entry.id   6ba5429c48efcd00e7fa4a0e2e39ed7a
#
_cell.length_a   1.000
_cell.length_b   1.000
_cell.length_c   1.000
_cell.angle_alpha   90.00
_cell.angle_beta   90.00
_cell.angle_gamma   90.00
#
_symmetry.space_group_name_H-M   'P 1'
#
loop_
_entity.id
_entity.type
_entity.pdbx_description
1 polymer ?
#
loop_
_entity_poly.entity_id
_entity_poly.type
_entity_poly.pdbx_seq_one_letter_code
_entity_poly.pdbx_strand_id
1 'polypeptide(L)'
;MPVSFLSNEQRENYGRYAGVPSLHDLARYFHLDDADHALIAKKRGGHNRLGFAVQLSTIRYLGTFLDDPMSVPAAVLHTLSKQLCMDVGEGRSTYSTGEQRWLHATEIRAAYGYVEITEPRAAFRLTRWLYALCWTGTDRPSVLFERATTWLVMHKVLLPGCTTLERYIARLRSRVEERLWRSLADGIGKEQQTKLEDLLSVPAGNRSSTLDGLRTGPVTVSGPSLIQALLRLRSVRGLGIKLPPAIHIPAIRVAALARFAGAAKASAILRLPNPRRLATLVAFVYCLEATALDDALEVLEGLLRDLFGDAVKADKKARLRTLKDLDQAAATLAIACRMLIDPELLDAEIRWRLFEVVPRVTLALALDSVTSLIRPADNVYYRELDAKYRTVRRYLPALVEHIRFGANADGQPIVDAFDWLQANMTAKKPATDAPLEVVGKAWQRHVLRDDDTIDLHAYTFCVLDELQTALKRRDVFVARSWRYADPRASLLDGAEWEANRSIICRTLGLSAEPGPTLTALSGELDRTYRVVAAPLPDNPAVHFEIVGDKHELILSPLDKLEEPASLVALRKKVASMLPRVDLPELMLEIASRTGFTDAFTHISERTARATDLHISVCAVLMAEACNTGPEPLIRNDVPALQRDRLSWVDQNYLRDDTLTAANATLVAAQSRIALANLWGGGEVASADGMRFVVPVRTVHAGPNPKYFGVGKGVTWFNLLSNQFSGLNDITVPGTLRDSLILLAVVLEQQTNLQPTQIMTDTGAYSGSGANSEIVVGVEWSFGELRAGDGQAEEHRRIVCRASF
;
A
#
# COMPACT_ATOMS: atom_id res chain seq x y z
N MET A 1 -13.41 -23.95 -24.67
CA MET A 1 -13.83 -24.13 -23.28
C MET A 1 -15.00 -23.21 -23.01
N PRO A 2 -16.01 -23.60 -22.25
CA PRO A 2 -17.03 -22.67 -21.82
C PRO A 2 -16.34 -21.61 -20.95
N VAL A 3 -16.39 -20.38 -21.41
CA VAL A 3 -15.83 -19.24 -20.69
C VAL A 3 -16.93 -18.73 -19.79
N SER A 4 -16.92 -19.12 -18.55
CA SER A 4 -17.86 -18.67 -17.54
C SER A 4 -17.04 -18.17 -16.35
N PHE A 5 -17.10 -16.88 -16.10
CA PHE A 5 -16.41 -16.24 -14.97
C PHE A 5 -17.34 -15.33 -14.16
N LEU A 6 -18.62 -15.24 -14.58
CA LEU A 6 -19.65 -14.55 -13.82
C LEU A 6 -20.42 -15.53 -12.95
N SER A 7 -20.88 -15.07 -11.79
CA SER A 7 -21.85 -15.82 -10.98
C SER A 7 -23.20 -15.95 -11.69
N ASN A 8 -24.04 -16.89 -11.26
CA ASN A 8 -25.38 -17.03 -11.82
C ASN A 8 -26.20 -15.76 -11.57
N GLU A 9 -26.08 -15.16 -10.40
CA GLU A 9 -26.77 -13.92 -10.05
C GLU A 9 -26.33 -12.75 -10.94
N GLN A 10 -25.03 -12.59 -11.22
CA GLN A 10 -24.53 -11.56 -12.13
C GLN A 10 -25.06 -11.74 -13.55
N ARG A 11 -25.26 -12.99 -14.00
CA ARG A 11 -25.83 -13.30 -15.32
C ARG A 11 -27.30 -13.00 -15.37
N GLU A 12 -28.05 -13.33 -14.31
CA GLU A 12 -29.48 -13.08 -14.22
C GLU A 12 -29.81 -11.59 -14.16
N ASN A 13 -28.97 -10.81 -13.49
CA ASN A 13 -29.13 -9.37 -13.36
C ASN A 13 -28.60 -8.56 -14.55
N TYR A 14 -27.82 -9.17 -15.44
CA TYR A 14 -27.24 -8.47 -16.58
C TYR A 14 -28.30 -7.96 -17.56
N GLY A 15 -28.35 -6.62 -17.74
CA GLY A 15 -29.33 -5.96 -18.59
C GLY A 15 -30.78 -6.03 -18.08
N ARG A 16 -30.95 -6.30 -16.77
CA ARG A 16 -32.25 -6.36 -16.11
C ARG A 16 -32.29 -5.51 -14.86
N TYR A 17 -33.46 -5.19 -14.38
CA TYR A 17 -33.63 -4.55 -13.08
C TYR A 17 -33.33 -5.54 -11.97
N ALA A 18 -32.25 -5.29 -11.23
CA ALA A 18 -31.88 -6.07 -10.04
C ALA A 18 -32.72 -5.70 -8.79
N GLY A 19 -33.56 -4.69 -8.90
CA GLY A 19 -34.40 -4.18 -7.83
C GLY A 19 -35.13 -2.90 -8.24
N VAL A 20 -35.65 -2.16 -7.27
CA VAL A 20 -36.23 -0.84 -7.48
C VAL A 20 -35.11 0.18 -7.59
N PRO A 21 -35.04 1.00 -8.68
CA PRO A 21 -34.04 2.06 -8.80
C PRO A 21 -34.13 3.04 -7.63
N SER A 22 -32.97 3.53 -7.16
CA SER A 22 -32.91 4.54 -6.10
C SER A 22 -33.59 5.87 -6.53
N LEU A 23 -33.89 6.74 -5.58
CA LEU A 23 -34.44 8.07 -5.89
C LEU A 23 -33.46 8.88 -6.76
N HIS A 24 -32.19 8.70 -6.57
CA HIS A 24 -31.12 9.31 -7.38
C HIS A 24 -31.15 8.77 -8.82
N ASP A 25 -31.23 7.45 -8.99
CA ASP A 25 -31.35 6.83 -10.32
C ASP A 25 -32.60 7.25 -11.04
N LEU A 26 -33.74 7.32 -10.32
CA LEU A 26 -34.99 7.80 -10.88
C LEU A 26 -34.88 9.25 -11.38
N ALA A 27 -34.24 10.12 -10.61
CA ALA A 27 -34.00 11.50 -11.01
C ALA A 27 -33.03 11.62 -12.19
N ARG A 28 -32.01 10.75 -12.26
CA ARG A 28 -30.94 10.81 -13.26
C ARG A 28 -31.34 10.19 -14.60
N TYR A 29 -31.93 9.02 -14.58
CA TYR A 29 -32.16 8.22 -15.80
C TYR A 29 -33.61 8.24 -16.28
N PHE A 30 -34.55 8.55 -15.40
CA PHE A 30 -35.99 8.49 -15.67
C PHE A 30 -36.65 9.88 -15.72
N HIS A 31 -35.85 10.93 -15.71
CA HIS A 31 -36.34 12.27 -16.01
C HIS A 31 -36.52 12.45 -17.51
N LEU A 32 -37.68 12.96 -17.92
CA LEU A 32 -38.01 13.25 -19.31
C LEU A 32 -37.77 14.74 -19.56
N ASP A 33 -36.92 15.08 -20.49
CA ASP A 33 -36.67 16.45 -20.92
C ASP A 33 -37.66 16.90 -22.02
N ASP A 34 -37.57 18.18 -22.43
CA ASP A 34 -38.48 18.73 -23.45
C ASP A 34 -38.40 18.01 -24.80
N ALA A 35 -37.21 17.53 -25.17
CA ALA A 35 -36.98 16.74 -26.39
C ALA A 35 -37.65 15.38 -26.27
N ASP A 36 -37.59 14.75 -25.12
CA ASP A 36 -38.27 13.49 -24.81
C ASP A 36 -39.79 13.67 -24.93
N HIS A 37 -40.32 14.71 -24.27
CA HIS A 37 -41.75 15.05 -24.33
C HIS A 37 -42.22 15.31 -25.76
N ALA A 38 -41.41 15.99 -26.57
CA ALA A 38 -41.76 16.25 -27.98
C ALA A 38 -41.83 14.98 -28.83
N LEU A 39 -40.97 13.98 -28.55
CA LEU A 39 -41.02 12.68 -29.25
C LEU A 39 -42.18 11.82 -28.75
N ILE A 40 -42.44 11.78 -27.45
CA ILE A 40 -43.50 11.03 -26.81
C ILE A 40 -44.89 11.58 -27.26
N ALA A 41 -45.04 12.89 -27.38
CA ALA A 41 -46.28 13.52 -27.80
C ALA A 41 -46.75 13.09 -29.22
N LYS A 42 -45.82 12.68 -30.10
CA LYS A 42 -46.12 12.17 -31.44
C LYS A 42 -46.75 10.79 -31.45
N LYS A 43 -46.73 10.10 -30.28
CA LYS A 43 -47.30 8.75 -30.17
C LYS A 43 -48.81 8.80 -29.97
N ARG A 44 -49.52 7.94 -30.70
CA ARG A 44 -51.01 7.85 -30.60
C ARG A 44 -51.37 6.88 -29.47
N GLY A 45 -52.25 7.31 -28.60
CA GLY A 45 -52.75 6.53 -27.48
C GLY A 45 -51.85 6.56 -26.24
N GLY A 46 -52.46 6.54 -25.04
CA GLY A 46 -51.73 6.63 -23.76
C GLY A 46 -50.73 5.50 -23.54
N HIS A 47 -51.09 4.27 -23.83
CA HIS A 47 -50.25 3.10 -23.76
C HIS A 47 -48.96 3.19 -24.61
N ASN A 48 -49.05 3.79 -25.81
CA ASN A 48 -47.87 3.99 -26.66
C ASN A 48 -46.97 5.11 -26.13
N ARG A 49 -47.52 6.18 -25.59
CA ARG A 49 -46.75 7.27 -24.93
C ARG A 49 -46.00 6.77 -23.72
N LEU A 50 -46.72 6.08 -22.81
CA LEU A 50 -46.06 5.49 -21.63
C LEU A 50 -45.03 4.44 -22.00
N GLY A 51 -45.36 3.54 -22.94
CA GLY A 51 -44.45 2.48 -23.39
C GLY A 51 -43.20 3.03 -24.04
N PHE A 52 -43.27 4.12 -24.82
CA PHE A 52 -42.13 4.80 -25.39
C PHE A 52 -41.23 5.39 -24.29
N ALA A 53 -41.82 6.11 -23.31
CA ALA A 53 -41.11 6.69 -22.21
C ALA A 53 -40.41 5.62 -21.35
N VAL A 54 -41.07 4.48 -21.09
CA VAL A 54 -40.50 3.37 -20.37
C VAL A 54 -39.30 2.78 -21.13
N GLN A 55 -39.42 2.51 -22.43
CA GLN A 55 -38.30 2.00 -23.22
C GLN A 55 -37.13 2.98 -23.27
N LEU A 56 -37.40 4.28 -23.44
CA LEU A 56 -36.36 5.32 -23.46
C LEU A 56 -35.61 5.41 -22.15
N SER A 57 -36.32 5.41 -21.03
CA SER A 57 -35.67 5.48 -19.71
C SER A 57 -34.97 4.18 -19.35
N THR A 58 -35.53 3.04 -19.72
CA THR A 58 -34.91 1.72 -19.52
C THR A 58 -33.57 1.59 -20.26
N ILE A 59 -33.53 2.01 -21.53
CA ILE A 59 -32.25 1.93 -22.28
C ILE A 59 -31.21 2.89 -21.71
N ARG A 60 -31.59 4.04 -21.17
CA ARG A 60 -30.68 4.96 -20.49
C ARG A 60 -30.09 4.33 -19.23
N TYR A 61 -30.89 3.58 -18.48
CA TYR A 61 -30.50 2.97 -17.21
C TYR A 61 -29.80 1.62 -17.40
N LEU A 62 -30.36 0.71 -18.19
CA LEU A 62 -29.86 -0.65 -18.37
C LEU A 62 -28.91 -0.82 -19.57
N GLY A 63 -28.91 0.10 -20.53
CA GLY A 63 -28.14 -0.02 -21.78
C GLY A 63 -28.72 -1.03 -22.78
N THR A 64 -29.91 -1.57 -22.54
CA THR A 64 -30.59 -2.54 -23.42
C THR A 64 -32.10 -2.36 -23.37
N PHE A 65 -32.79 -2.91 -24.38
CA PHE A 65 -34.24 -3.06 -24.36
C PHE A 65 -34.61 -4.37 -23.69
N LEU A 66 -35.71 -4.35 -22.92
CA LEU A 66 -36.25 -5.57 -22.32
C LEU A 66 -37.10 -6.34 -23.34
N ASP A 67 -37.15 -7.65 -23.21
CA ASP A 67 -38.04 -8.51 -24.03
C ASP A 67 -39.50 -8.15 -23.86
N ASP A 68 -39.93 -7.90 -22.63
CA ASP A 68 -41.17 -7.21 -22.29
C ASP A 68 -40.87 -5.82 -21.75
N PRO A 69 -41.10 -4.76 -22.54
CA PRO A 69 -40.84 -3.37 -22.14
C PRO A 69 -41.56 -2.92 -20.87
N MET A 70 -42.68 -3.56 -20.53
CA MET A 70 -43.48 -3.21 -19.35
C MET A 70 -43.13 -4.02 -18.10
N SER A 71 -42.17 -4.93 -18.21
CA SER A 71 -41.62 -5.68 -17.07
C SER A 71 -40.59 -4.84 -16.30
N VAL A 72 -41.07 -3.73 -15.73
CA VAL A 72 -40.26 -2.76 -14.96
C VAL A 72 -40.81 -2.58 -13.55
N PRO A 73 -40.02 -2.14 -12.56
CA PRO A 73 -40.47 -1.85 -11.21
C PRO A 73 -41.62 -0.83 -11.19
N ALA A 74 -42.56 -0.99 -10.27
CA ALA A 74 -43.71 -0.10 -10.14
C ALA A 74 -43.32 1.37 -9.95
N ALA A 75 -42.23 1.64 -9.25
CA ALA A 75 -41.69 2.99 -9.04
C ALA A 75 -41.34 3.69 -10.36
N VAL A 76 -40.79 2.96 -11.33
CA VAL A 76 -40.47 3.48 -12.67
C VAL A 76 -41.75 3.90 -13.40
N LEU A 77 -42.76 3.04 -13.42
CA LEU A 77 -44.05 3.36 -14.03
C LEU A 77 -44.72 4.55 -13.38
N HIS A 78 -44.70 4.62 -12.04
CA HIS A 78 -45.27 5.74 -11.30
C HIS A 78 -44.55 7.06 -11.60
N THR A 79 -43.22 7.03 -11.65
CA THR A 79 -42.41 8.22 -11.95
C THR A 79 -42.67 8.76 -13.35
N LEU A 80 -42.75 7.89 -14.36
CA LEU A 80 -42.96 8.29 -15.74
C LEU A 80 -44.41 8.69 -16.01
N SER A 81 -45.39 7.98 -15.44
CA SER A 81 -46.83 8.35 -15.56
C SER A 81 -47.11 9.71 -14.94
N LYS A 82 -46.48 10.02 -13.80
CA LYS A 82 -46.60 11.34 -13.16
C LYS A 82 -46.07 12.46 -14.07
N GLN A 83 -44.94 12.28 -14.71
CA GLN A 83 -44.34 13.26 -15.64
C GLN A 83 -45.18 13.43 -16.91
N LEU A 84 -45.85 12.37 -17.36
CA LEU A 84 -46.73 12.41 -18.54
C LEU A 84 -48.19 12.80 -18.25
N CYS A 85 -48.53 13.04 -16.96
CA CYS A 85 -49.90 13.33 -16.50
C CYS A 85 -50.88 12.24 -16.95
N MET A 86 -50.54 10.95 -16.80
CA MET A 86 -51.31 9.81 -17.28
C MET A 86 -51.56 8.80 -16.18
N ASP A 87 -52.65 8.03 -16.30
CA ASP A 87 -52.93 6.97 -15.35
C ASP A 87 -52.23 5.66 -15.73
N VAL A 88 -51.66 4.94 -14.72
CA VAL A 88 -50.84 3.73 -14.91
C VAL A 88 -51.71 2.53 -15.39
N GLY A 89 -53.04 2.59 -15.20
CA GLY A 89 -53.89 1.42 -15.30
C GLY A 89 -54.31 1.01 -16.73
N GLU A 90 -54.34 1.92 -17.68
CA GLU A 90 -54.85 1.65 -19.01
C GLU A 90 -53.78 1.28 -20.05
N GLY A 91 -53.81 0.03 -20.56
CA GLY A 91 -53.09 -0.36 -21.76
C GLY A 91 -51.74 -1.04 -21.56
N ARG A 92 -51.37 -1.47 -20.37
CA ARG A 92 -50.08 -2.16 -20.06
C ARG A 92 -49.90 -3.45 -20.88
N SER A 93 -50.93 -4.31 -20.94
CA SER A 93 -50.89 -5.57 -21.69
C SER A 93 -50.86 -5.35 -23.19
N THR A 94 -51.55 -4.29 -23.68
CA THR A 94 -51.63 -3.96 -25.10
C THR A 94 -50.26 -3.53 -25.67
N TYR A 95 -49.46 -2.82 -24.92
CA TYR A 95 -48.13 -2.40 -25.35
C TYR A 95 -47.14 -3.55 -25.35
N SER A 96 -47.17 -4.42 -24.35
CA SER A 96 -46.25 -5.59 -24.23
C SER A 96 -46.41 -6.55 -25.41
N THR A 97 -47.61 -6.73 -25.95
CA THR A 97 -47.90 -7.66 -27.03
C THR A 97 -47.92 -7.01 -28.42
N GLY A 98 -47.96 -5.67 -28.49
CA GLY A 98 -48.09 -4.90 -29.73
C GLY A 98 -46.77 -4.81 -30.53
N GLU A 99 -46.91 -4.76 -31.87
CA GLU A 99 -45.78 -4.55 -32.80
C GLU A 99 -45.12 -3.17 -32.63
N GLN A 100 -45.81 -2.20 -32.08
CA GLN A 100 -45.34 -0.83 -31.87
C GLN A 100 -44.10 -0.76 -30.99
N ARG A 101 -43.92 -1.70 -30.08
CA ARG A 101 -42.71 -1.77 -29.23
C ARG A 101 -41.41 -1.84 -30.04
N TRP A 102 -41.38 -2.57 -31.15
CA TRP A 102 -40.21 -2.70 -32.01
C TRP A 102 -39.91 -1.44 -32.82
N LEU A 103 -40.98 -0.81 -33.31
CA LEU A 103 -40.88 0.47 -34.03
C LEU A 103 -40.36 1.57 -33.09
N HIS A 104 -40.88 1.61 -31.88
CA HIS A 104 -40.40 2.56 -30.86
C HIS A 104 -38.93 2.31 -30.48
N ALA A 105 -38.50 1.07 -30.28
CA ALA A 105 -37.11 0.73 -30.02
C ALA A 105 -36.20 1.22 -31.16
N THR A 106 -36.62 1.01 -32.43
CA THR A 106 -35.85 1.48 -33.58
C THR A 106 -35.79 3.01 -33.66
N GLU A 107 -36.89 3.68 -33.38
CA GLU A 107 -36.97 5.15 -33.37
C GLU A 107 -36.09 5.73 -32.23
N ILE A 108 -36.13 5.15 -31.02
CA ILE A 108 -35.29 5.55 -29.90
C ILE A 108 -33.81 5.40 -30.27
N ARG A 109 -33.45 4.26 -30.86
CA ARG A 109 -32.08 4.04 -31.32
C ARG A 109 -31.59 5.12 -32.29
N ALA A 110 -32.41 5.42 -33.27
CA ALA A 110 -32.08 6.44 -34.27
C ALA A 110 -32.05 7.86 -33.69
N ALA A 111 -33.06 8.23 -32.88
CA ALA A 111 -33.18 9.58 -32.33
C ALA A 111 -32.08 9.91 -31.31
N TYR A 112 -31.65 8.95 -30.50
CA TYR A 112 -30.68 9.14 -29.43
C TYR A 112 -29.26 8.60 -29.74
N GLY A 113 -29.03 8.06 -30.94
CA GLY A 113 -27.72 7.62 -31.41
C GLY A 113 -27.20 6.34 -30.76
N TYR A 114 -28.09 5.42 -30.35
CA TYR A 114 -27.68 4.11 -29.87
C TYR A 114 -27.25 3.20 -31.03
N VAL A 115 -26.08 2.60 -30.88
CA VAL A 115 -25.46 1.72 -31.87
C VAL A 115 -25.29 0.30 -31.35
N GLU A 116 -25.20 -0.67 -32.26
CA GLU A 116 -24.88 -2.05 -31.88
C GLU A 116 -23.38 -2.20 -31.60
N ILE A 117 -23.01 -3.16 -30.74
CA ILE A 117 -21.59 -3.51 -30.49
C ILE A 117 -20.86 -3.97 -31.75
N THR A 118 -21.60 -4.44 -32.75
CA THR A 118 -21.08 -4.86 -34.05
C THR A 118 -20.71 -3.69 -34.98
N GLU A 119 -21.09 -2.47 -34.62
CA GLU A 119 -20.68 -1.28 -35.36
C GLU A 119 -19.16 -1.14 -35.30
N PRO A 120 -18.44 -1.03 -36.46
CA PRO A 120 -16.98 -1.11 -36.49
C PRO A 120 -16.26 -0.10 -35.62
N ARG A 121 -16.76 1.14 -35.51
CA ARG A 121 -16.16 2.20 -34.69
C ARG A 121 -16.35 1.93 -33.20
N ALA A 122 -17.54 1.50 -32.79
CA ALA A 122 -17.83 1.15 -31.40
C ALA A 122 -17.03 -0.08 -30.96
N ALA A 123 -17.01 -1.13 -31.79
CA ALA A 123 -16.21 -2.33 -31.57
C ALA A 123 -14.69 -2.00 -31.44
N PHE A 124 -14.16 -1.17 -32.33
CA PHE A 124 -12.75 -0.76 -32.30
C PHE A 124 -12.42 0.04 -31.02
N ARG A 125 -13.25 1.02 -30.65
CA ARG A 125 -13.05 1.84 -29.44
C ARG A 125 -13.09 0.99 -28.20
N LEU A 126 -14.07 0.08 -28.06
CA LEU A 126 -14.16 -0.86 -26.95
C LEU A 126 -12.94 -1.80 -26.89
N THR A 127 -12.57 -2.37 -28.06
CA THR A 127 -11.38 -3.24 -28.13
C THR A 127 -10.12 -2.52 -27.66
N ARG A 128 -9.88 -1.31 -28.18
CA ARG A 128 -8.69 -0.52 -27.82
C ARG A 128 -8.66 -0.19 -26.34
N TRP A 129 -9.81 0.22 -25.80
CA TRP A 129 -9.90 0.58 -24.39
C TRP A 129 -9.73 -0.64 -23.48
N LEU A 130 -10.43 -1.75 -23.73
CA LEU A 130 -10.25 -2.99 -22.96
C LEU A 130 -8.85 -3.58 -23.12
N TYR A 131 -8.25 -3.45 -24.31
CA TYR A 131 -6.88 -3.90 -24.54
C TYR A 131 -5.90 -3.12 -23.67
N ALA A 132 -6.07 -1.80 -23.58
CA ALA A 132 -5.25 -0.98 -22.71
C ALA A 132 -5.39 -1.39 -21.23
N LEU A 133 -6.62 -1.59 -20.74
CA LEU A 133 -6.86 -2.07 -19.38
C LEU A 133 -6.21 -3.44 -19.12
N CYS A 134 -6.37 -4.39 -20.04
CA CYS A 134 -5.75 -5.71 -19.92
C CYS A 134 -4.22 -5.66 -20.01
N TRP A 135 -3.66 -4.69 -20.75
CA TRP A 135 -2.20 -4.53 -20.87
C TRP A 135 -1.60 -3.90 -19.63
N THR A 136 -2.21 -2.83 -19.13
CA THR A 136 -1.69 -2.04 -18.01
C THR A 136 -2.05 -2.61 -16.63
N GLY A 137 -3.16 -3.36 -16.51
CA GLY A 137 -3.67 -3.88 -15.25
C GLY A 137 -3.69 -5.41 -15.15
N THR A 138 -4.06 -5.89 -13.98
CA THR A 138 -4.27 -7.31 -13.67
C THR A 138 -5.71 -7.62 -13.32
N ASP A 139 -6.64 -6.75 -13.70
CA ASP A 139 -8.06 -6.86 -13.40
C ASP A 139 -8.62 -8.24 -13.76
N ARG A 140 -9.51 -8.72 -12.90
CA ARG A 140 -10.21 -9.98 -13.10
C ARG A 140 -11.18 -9.90 -14.28
N PRO A 141 -11.52 -11.03 -14.88
CA PRO A 141 -12.49 -11.04 -15.97
C PRO A 141 -13.85 -10.44 -15.60
N SER A 142 -14.33 -10.66 -14.37
CA SER A 142 -15.58 -10.08 -13.86
C SER A 142 -15.54 -8.55 -13.75
N VAL A 143 -14.45 -8.00 -13.23
CA VAL A 143 -14.23 -6.54 -13.16
C VAL A 143 -14.15 -5.93 -14.55
N LEU A 144 -13.44 -6.58 -15.47
CA LEU A 144 -13.39 -6.12 -16.87
C LEU A 144 -14.77 -6.17 -17.53
N PHE A 145 -15.60 -7.15 -17.14
CA PHE A 145 -16.97 -7.26 -17.63
C PHE A 145 -17.84 -6.09 -17.14
N GLU A 146 -17.79 -5.77 -15.86
CA GLU A 146 -18.52 -4.64 -15.27
C GLU A 146 -18.07 -3.31 -15.88
N ARG A 147 -16.75 -3.10 -15.99
CA ARG A 147 -16.19 -1.92 -16.64
C ARG A 147 -16.61 -1.83 -18.12
N ALA A 148 -16.62 -2.95 -18.83
CA ALA A 148 -17.07 -2.99 -20.22
C ALA A 148 -18.57 -2.68 -20.34
N THR A 149 -19.38 -3.18 -19.43
CA THR A 149 -20.83 -2.89 -19.36
C THR A 149 -21.07 -1.40 -19.12
N THR A 150 -20.40 -0.82 -18.12
CA THR A 150 -20.48 0.62 -17.84
C THR A 150 -20.04 1.45 -19.05
N TRP A 151 -18.91 1.08 -19.67
CA TRP A 151 -18.41 1.76 -20.87
C TRP A 151 -19.41 1.74 -22.01
N LEU A 152 -20.04 0.59 -22.26
CA LEU A 152 -21.07 0.42 -23.32
C LEU A 152 -22.27 1.34 -23.07
N VAL A 153 -22.79 1.37 -21.85
CA VAL A 153 -23.91 2.24 -21.46
C VAL A 153 -23.55 3.72 -21.63
N MET A 154 -22.39 4.14 -21.13
CA MET A 154 -21.93 5.53 -21.24
C MET A 154 -21.75 6.00 -22.69
N HIS A 155 -21.34 5.09 -23.57
CA HIS A 155 -21.10 5.41 -24.98
C HIS A 155 -22.28 5.12 -25.89
N LYS A 156 -23.46 4.86 -25.32
CA LYS A 156 -24.69 4.55 -26.03
C LYS A 156 -24.55 3.36 -26.99
N VAL A 157 -23.80 2.36 -26.57
CA VAL A 157 -23.66 1.08 -27.28
C VAL A 157 -24.54 0.06 -26.58
N LEU A 158 -25.41 -0.57 -27.33
CA LEU A 158 -26.33 -1.58 -26.82
C LEU A 158 -25.57 -2.74 -26.19
N LEU A 159 -26.01 -3.18 -25.02
CA LEU A 159 -25.42 -4.32 -24.36
C LEU A 159 -25.62 -5.58 -25.21
N PRO A 160 -24.55 -6.31 -25.55
CA PRO A 160 -24.66 -7.60 -26.21
C PRO A 160 -25.15 -8.66 -25.21
N GLY A 161 -25.52 -9.84 -25.70
CA GLY A 161 -25.80 -10.96 -24.80
C GLY A 161 -24.64 -11.25 -23.85
N CYS A 162 -24.91 -11.58 -22.57
CA CYS A 162 -23.94 -11.80 -21.51
C CYS A 162 -22.78 -12.72 -21.94
N THR A 163 -23.12 -13.90 -22.49
CA THR A 163 -22.12 -14.85 -23.02
C THR A 163 -21.27 -14.29 -24.15
N THR A 164 -21.81 -13.39 -24.96
CA THR A 164 -21.06 -12.74 -26.04
C THR A 164 -20.01 -11.82 -25.49
N LEU A 165 -20.34 -11.01 -24.50
CA LEU A 165 -19.40 -10.10 -23.85
C LEU A 165 -18.34 -10.88 -23.05
N GLU A 166 -18.71 -11.95 -22.32
CA GLU A 166 -17.77 -12.83 -21.65
C GLU A 166 -16.74 -13.42 -22.62
N ARG A 167 -17.19 -13.98 -23.75
CA ARG A 167 -16.30 -14.53 -24.78
C ARG A 167 -15.40 -13.46 -25.40
N TYR A 168 -15.94 -12.28 -25.59
CA TYR A 168 -15.18 -11.15 -26.14
C TYR A 168 -14.02 -10.77 -25.21
N ILE A 169 -14.30 -10.57 -23.94
CA ILE A 169 -13.30 -10.23 -22.94
C ILE A 169 -12.25 -11.36 -22.81
N ALA A 170 -12.68 -12.62 -22.75
CA ALA A 170 -11.78 -13.75 -22.63
C ALA A 170 -10.81 -13.86 -23.82
N ARG A 171 -11.30 -13.67 -25.07
CA ARG A 171 -10.45 -13.65 -26.26
C ARG A 171 -9.42 -12.52 -26.21
N LEU A 172 -9.86 -11.35 -25.78
CA LEU A 172 -9.00 -10.18 -25.72
C LEU A 172 -7.89 -10.37 -24.66
N ARG A 173 -8.24 -10.86 -23.49
CA ARG A 173 -7.28 -11.21 -22.43
C ARG A 173 -6.26 -12.25 -22.92
N SER A 174 -6.71 -13.32 -23.53
CA SER A 174 -5.80 -14.34 -24.07
C SER A 174 -4.81 -13.75 -25.08
N ARG A 175 -5.27 -12.85 -25.95
CA ARG A 175 -4.40 -12.17 -26.92
C ARG A 175 -3.37 -11.28 -26.23
N VAL A 176 -3.76 -10.55 -25.18
CA VAL A 176 -2.86 -9.71 -24.40
C VAL A 176 -1.83 -10.57 -23.65
N GLU A 177 -2.27 -11.65 -23.03
CA GLU A 177 -1.39 -12.59 -22.31
C GLU A 177 -0.37 -13.24 -23.25
N GLU A 178 -0.78 -13.71 -24.40
CA GLU A 178 0.13 -14.28 -25.41
C GLU A 178 1.16 -13.26 -25.91
N ARG A 179 0.75 -12.01 -26.12
CA ARG A 179 1.69 -10.94 -26.47
C ARG A 179 2.69 -10.71 -25.35
N LEU A 180 2.25 -10.63 -24.10
CA LEU A 180 3.12 -10.45 -22.94
C LEU A 180 4.15 -11.58 -22.85
N TRP A 181 3.70 -12.84 -22.96
CA TRP A 181 4.61 -13.99 -22.87
C TRP A 181 5.64 -13.99 -24.01
N ARG A 182 5.24 -13.74 -25.25
CA ARG A 182 6.17 -13.62 -26.36
C ARG A 182 7.14 -12.46 -26.14
N SER A 183 6.66 -11.29 -25.77
CA SER A 183 7.53 -10.13 -25.53
C SER A 183 8.60 -10.38 -24.47
N LEU A 184 8.29 -11.15 -23.44
CA LEU A 184 9.25 -11.54 -22.40
C LEU A 184 10.18 -12.68 -22.87
N ALA A 185 9.68 -13.64 -23.63
CA ALA A 185 10.45 -14.80 -24.07
C ALA A 185 11.40 -14.48 -25.25
N ASP A 186 10.98 -13.65 -26.20
CA ASP A 186 11.75 -13.33 -27.40
C ASP A 186 13.02 -12.51 -27.12
N GLY A 187 13.09 -11.84 -25.96
CA GLY A 187 14.26 -11.06 -25.53
C GLY A 187 15.43 -11.87 -24.98
N ILE A 188 15.37 -13.23 -24.99
CA ILE A 188 16.30 -14.09 -24.27
C ILE A 188 17.11 -14.98 -25.21
N GLY A 189 18.44 -14.97 -25.02
CA GLY A 189 19.35 -15.86 -25.76
C GLY A 189 19.22 -17.33 -25.35
N LYS A 190 19.63 -18.26 -26.24
CA LYS A 190 19.55 -19.71 -25.97
C LYS A 190 20.27 -20.13 -24.69
N GLU A 191 21.43 -19.54 -24.39
CA GLU A 191 22.18 -19.84 -23.17
C GLU A 191 21.40 -19.45 -21.91
N GLN A 192 20.79 -18.29 -21.91
CA GLN A 192 19.95 -17.82 -20.80
C GLN A 192 18.70 -18.67 -20.66
N GLN A 193 18.11 -19.09 -21.77
CA GLN A 193 16.97 -20.01 -21.77
C GLN A 193 17.32 -21.33 -21.08
N THR A 194 18.46 -21.94 -21.42
CA THR A 194 18.92 -23.16 -20.76
C THR A 194 19.12 -22.93 -19.26
N LYS A 195 19.82 -21.86 -18.89
CA LYS A 195 20.01 -21.51 -17.45
C LYS A 195 18.70 -21.35 -16.71
N LEU A 196 17.68 -20.75 -17.33
CA LEU A 196 16.35 -20.61 -16.71
C LEU A 196 15.63 -21.93 -16.56
N GLU A 197 15.70 -22.81 -17.56
CA GLU A 197 15.09 -24.14 -17.50
C GLU A 197 15.79 -25.05 -16.49
N ASP A 198 17.10 -24.93 -16.32
CA ASP A 198 17.88 -25.62 -15.29
C ASP A 198 17.47 -25.28 -13.87
N LEU A 199 16.90 -24.08 -13.63
CA LEU A 199 16.34 -23.73 -12.33
C LEU A 199 15.23 -24.69 -11.87
N LEU A 200 14.48 -25.27 -12.80
CA LEU A 200 13.39 -26.19 -12.51
C LEU A 200 13.87 -27.60 -12.18
N SER A 201 15.14 -27.91 -12.42
CA SER A 201 15.75 -29.21 -12.14
C SER A 201 16.05 -29.35 -10.64
N VAL A 202 16.00 -30.59 -10.15
CA VAL A 202 16.44 -30.94 -8.81
C VAL A 202 17.88 -31.45 -8.91
N PRO A 203 18.86 -30.74 -8.35
CA PRO A 203 20.26 -31.20 -8.40
C PRO A 203 20.45 -32.55 -7.71
N ALA A 204 21.40 -33.34 -8.17
CA ALA A 204 21.72 -34.64 -7.57
C ALA A 204 22.04 -34.51 -6.07
N GLY A 205 21.35 -35.28 -5.23
CA GLY A 205 21.49 -35.24 -3.78
C GLY A 205 20.60 -34.23 -3.05
N ASN A 206 19.88 -33.38 -3.78
CA ASN A 206 18.96 -32.42 -3.18
C ASN A 206 17.48 -32.91 -3.26
N ARG A 207 16.64 -32.39 -2.34
CA ARG A 207 15.19 -32.69 -2.31
C ARG A 207 14.36 -31.58 -2.98
N SER A 208 14.94 -30.45 -3.27
CA SER A 208 14.27 -29.24 -3.82
C SER A 208 14.99 -28.78 -5.09
N SER A 209 14.26 -28.10 -5.96
CA SER A 209 14.82 -27.50 -7.17
C SER A 209 15.74 -26.33 -6.87
N THR A 210 16.59 -25.98 -7.83
CA THR A 210 17.40 -24.76 -7.75
C THR A 210 16.53 -23.51 -7.58
N LEU A 211 15.36 -23.49 -8.22
CA LEU A 211 14.36 -22.43 -8.08
C LEU A 211 13.89 -22.28 -6.63
N ASP A 212 13.62 -23.38 -5.93
CA ASP A 212 13.19 -23.34 -4.52
C ASP A 212 14.28 -22.78 -3.62
N GLY A 213 15.54 -23.11 -3.90
CA GLY A 213 16.69 -22.50 -3.21
C GLY A 213 16.76 -20.98 -3.38
N LEU A 214 16.49 -20.49 -4.60
CA LEU A 214 16.49 -19.05 -4.87
C LEU A 214 15.31 -18.31 -4.24
N ARG A 215 14.20 -18.96 -3.96
CA ARG A 215 13.03 -18.35 -3.28
C ARG A 215 13.28 -18.04 -1.83
N THR A 216 14.17 -18.80 -1.18
CA THR A 216 14.43 -18.65 0.25
C THR A 216 15.27 -17.42 0.52
N GLY A 217 14.67 -16.40 1.13
CA GLY A 217 15.34 -15.17 1.59
C GLY A 217 15.94 -15.33 2.99
N PRO A 218 16.69 -14.31 3.47
CA PRO A 218 17.21 -14.26 4.82
C PRO A 218 16.07 -14.11 5.84
N VAL A 219 16.14 -14.87 6.94
CA VAL A 219 15.16 -14.81 8.04
C VAL A 219 15.73 -14.07 9.26
N THR A 220 17.05 -14.05 9.40
CA THR A 220 17.73 -13.48 10.57
C THR A 220 18.68 -12.36 10.18
N VAL A 221 18.87 -11.40 11.08
CA VAL A 221 19.84 -10.33 10.94
C VAL A 221 21.17 -10.79 11.55
N SER A 222 22.08 -11.26 10.69
CA SER A 222 23.42 -11.72 11.11
C SER A 222 24.43 -11.60 9.96
N GLY A 223 25.72 -11.54 10.29
CA GLY A 223 26.80 -11.50 9.27
C GLY A 223 26.75 -12.68 8.29
N PRO A 224 26.58 -13.92 8.75
CA PRO A 224 26.37 -15.06 7.85
C PRO A 224 25.14 -14.92 6.95
N SER A 225 24.01 -14.42 7.48
CA SER A 225 22.81 -14.18 6.68
C SER A 225 23.04 -13.13 5.59
N LEU A 226 23.80 -12.08 5.88
CA LEU A 226 24.18 -11.09 4.87
C LEU A 226 25.03 -11.73 3.75
N ILE A 227 26.02 -12.53 4.10
CA ILE A 227 26.86 -13.23 3.12
C ILE A 227 26.00 -14.14 2.23
N GLN A 228 25.08 -14.91 2.82
CA GLN A 228 24.18 -15.77 2.06
C GLN A 228 23.23 -14.96 1.14
N ALA A 229 22.73 -13.84 1.61
CA ALA A 229 21.89 -12.94 0.80
C ALA A 229 22.68 -12.37 -0.40
N LEU A 230 23.94 -11.98 -0.20
CA LEU A 230 24.82 -11.49 -1.26
C LEU A 230 25.18 -12.60 -2.27
N LEU A 231 25.44 -13.82 -1.80
CA LEU A 231 25.66 -14.97 -2.69
C LEU A 231 24.41 -15.32 -3.50
N ARG A 232 23.23 -15.26 -2.88
CA ARG A 232 21.96 -15.42 -3.59
C ARG A 232 21.81 -14.34 -4.68
N LEU A 233 22.05 -13.08 -4.36
CA LEU A 233 22.04 -11.97 -5.31
C LEU A 233 23.00 -12.22 -6.48
N ARG A 234 24.24 -12.67 -6.19
CA ARG A 234 25.23 -13.04 -7.21
C ARG A 234 24.71 -14.14 -8.13
N SER A 235 24.09 -15.18 -7.57
CA SER A 235 23.53 -16.29 -8.34
C SER A 235 22.42 -15.80 -9.27
N VAL A 236 21.53 -14.94 -8.80
CA VAL A 236 20.45 -14.34 -9.61
C VAL A 236 21.02 -13.47 -10.74
N ARG A 237 22.00 -12.61 -10.45
CA ARG A 237 22.67 -11.77 -11.45
C ARG A 237 23.43 -12.60 -12.50
N GLY A 238 23.98 -13.74 -12.10
CA GLY A 238 24.69 -14.68 -12.99
C GLY A 238 23.79 -15.29 -14.07
N LEU A 239 22.46 -15.23 -13.91
CA LEU A 239 21.50 -15.61 -14.95
C LEU A 239 21.42 -14.57 -16.09
N GLY A 240 21.82 -13.34 -15.85
CA GLY A 240 21.95 -12.28 -16.85
C GLY A 240 20.63 -11.82 -17.48
N ILE A 241 19.51 -11.91 -16.76
CA ILE A 241 18.18 -11.58 -17.28
C ILE A 241 17.96 -10.07 -17.26
N LYS A 242 17.53 -9.53 -18.41
CA LYS A 242 17.14 -8.13 -18.60
C LYS A 242 15.82 -8.08 -19.35
N LEU A 243 14.95 -7.12 -19.01
CA LEU A 243 13.75 -6.89 -19.80
C LEU A 243 14.07 -6.21 -21.13
N PRO A 244 13.34 -6.52 -22.22
CA PRO A 244 13.54 -5.88 -23.51
C PRO A 244 13.27 -4.39 -23.43
N PRO A 245 14.20 -3.49 -23.80
CA PRO A 245 14.00 -2.04 -23.71
C PRO A 245 13.01 -1.50 -24.76
N ALA A 246 12.81 -2.24 -25.84
CA ALA A 246 11.98 -1.78 -26.96
C ALA A 246 10.47 -1.83 -26.70
N ILE A 247 10.02 -2.53 -25.66
CA ILE A 247 8.60 -2.70 -25.35
C ILE A 247 8.38 -2.31 -23.90
N HIS A 248 7.55 -1.28 -23.71
CA HIS A 248 7.12 -0.93 -22.35
C HIS A 248 6.17 -1.99 -21.80
N ILE A 249 6.69 -2.88 -20.94
CA ILE A 249 5.90 -3.90 -20.25
C ILE A 249 5.58 -3.35 -18.86
N PRO A 250 4.29 -3.22 -18.49
CA PRO A 250 3.92 -2.71 -17.19
C PRO A 250 4.47 -3.56 -16.04
N ALA A 251 5.06 -2.93 -15.07
CA ALA A 251 5.72 -3.59 -13.92
C ALA A 251 4.77 -4.53 -13.17
N ILE A 252 3.50 -4.13 -13.01
CA ILE A 252 2.47 -4.94 -12.35
C ILE A 252 2.23 -6.28 -13.07
N ARG A 253 2.32 -6.31 -14.41
CA ARG A 253 2.17 -7.55 -15.21
C ARG A 253 3.36 -8.48 -15.03
N VAL A 254 4.57 -7.93 -14.97
CA VAL A 254 5.79 -8.67 -14.69
C VAL A 254 5.73 -9.23 -13.25
N ALA A 255 5.34 -8.40 -12.30
CA ALA A 255 5.19 -8.80 -10.89
C ALA A 255 4.14 -9.91 -10.71
N ALA A 256 3.03 -9.90 -11.48
CA ALA A 256 2.02 -10.96 -11.42
C ALA A 256 2.57 -12.33 -11.89
N LEU A 257 3.37 -12.35 -12.97
CA LEU A 257 4.05 -13.58 -13.41
C LEU A 257 5.11 -14.03 -12.41
N ALA A 258 5.86 -13.08 -11.83
CA ALA A 258 6.87 -13.36 -10.82
C ALA A 258 6.26 -13.95 -9.54
N ARG A 259 5.12 -13.42 -9.08
CA ARG A 259 4.38 -13.97 -7.92
C ARG A 259 3.95 -15.41 -8.18
N PHE A 260 3.38 -15.67 -9.35
CA PHE A 260 3.05 -17.05 -9.75
C PHE A 260 4.26 -17.98 -9.66
N ALA A 261 5.41 -17.58 -10.23
CA ALA A 261 6.63 -18.36 -10.15
C ALA A 261 7.19 -18.44 -8.73
N GLY A 262 6.94 -17.45 -7.89
CA GLY A 262 7.33 -17.44 -6.47
C GLY A 262 6.65 -18.51 -5.63
N ALA A 263 5.39 -18.82 -5.94
CA ALA A 263 4.56 -19.73 -5.14
C ALA A 263 4.34 -21.10 -5.80
N ALA A 264 4.32 -21.20 -7.14
CA ALA A 264 4.04 -22.45 -7.84
C ALA A 264 5.18 -23.47 -7.69
N LYS A 265 4.87 -24.76 -7.55
CA LYS A 265 5.87 -25.83 -7.57
C LYS A 265 6.64 -25.82 -8.89
N ALA A 266 7.93 -26.11 -8.86
CA ALA A 266 8.77 -26.19 -10.07
C ALA A 266 8.16 -27.12 -11.14
N SER A 267 7.56 -28.25 -10.73
CA SER A 267 6.85 -29.17 -11.62
C SER A 267 5.61 -28.57 -12.28
N ALA A 268 4.92 -27.63 -11.63
CA ALA A 268 3.77 -26.93 -12.21
C ALA A 268 4.22 -25.92 -13.28
N ILE A 269 5.32 -25.22 -13.02
CA ILE A 269 5.92 -24.29 -14.00
C ILE A 269 6.42 -25.07 -15.23
N LEU A 270 7.03 -26.24 -15.05
CA LEU A 270 7.52 -27.08 -16.13
C LEU A 270 6.40 -27.52 -17.10
N ARG A 271 5.17 -27.71 -16.61
CA ARG A 271 3.99 -28.07 -17.41
C ARG A 271 3.43 -26.93 -18.26
N LEU A 272 3.85 -25.69 -18.03
CA LEU A 272 3.37 -24.56 -18.82
C LEU A 272 3.87 -24.66 -20.28
N PRO A 273 3.07 -24.17 -21.25
CA PRO A 273 3.55 -24.01 -22.63
C PRO A 273 4.80 -23.15 -22.68
N ASN A 274 5.70 -23.44 -23.62
CA ASN A 274 7.03 -22.83 -23.68
C ASN A 274 7.03 -21.30 -23.59
N PRO A 275 6.29 -20.50 -24.40
CA PRO A 275 6.35 -19.05 -24.26
C PRO A 275 5.94 -18.57 -22.86
N ARG A 276 4.90 -19.18 -22.27
CA ARG A 276 4.45 -18.83 -20.92
C ARG A 276 5.45 -19.25 -19.85
N ARG A 277 6.03 -20.44 -19.97
CA ARG A 277 7.03 -20.94 -19.01
C ARG A 277 8.23 -20.01 -18.94
N LEU A 278 8.81 -19.69 -20.10
CA LEU A 278 9.95 -18.79 -20.18
C LEU A 278 9.61 -17.40 -19.65
N ALA A 279 8.51 -16.81 -20.09
CA ALA A 279 8.06 -15.50 -19.61
C ALA A 279 7.90 -15.46 -18.07
N THR A 280 7.38 -16.55 -17.51
CA THR A 280 7.21 -16.72 -16.06
C THR A 280 8.55 -16.74 -15.34
N LEU A 281 9.52 -17.49 -15.83
CA LEU A 281 10.87 -17.58 -15.26
C LEU A 281 11.63 -16.26 -15.41
N VAL A 282 11.51 -15.59 -16.56
CA VAL A 282 12.10 -14.27 -16.81
C VAL A 282 11.57 -13.24 -15.82
N ALA A 283 10.26 -13.16 -15.71
CA ALA A 283 9.62 -12.24 -14.78
C ALA A 283 10.05 -12.52 -13.34
N PHE A 284 10.13 -13.79 -12.95
CA PHE A 284 10.58 -14.20 -11.63
C PHE A 284 12.01 -13.74 -11.34
N VAL A 285 12.97 -14.08 -12.20
CA VAL A 285 14.39 -13.75 -12.01
C VAL A 285 14.59 -12.24 -12.00
N TYR A 286 13.90 -11.52 -12.89
CA TYR A 286 13.97 -10.07 -12.96
C TYR A 286 13.50 -9.40 -11.65
N CYS A 287 12.35 -9.82 -11.11
CA CYS A 287 11.84 -9.30 -9.83
C CYS A 287 12.67 -9.80 -8.64
N LEU A 288 13.18 -11.04 -8.72
CA LEU A 288 13.99 -11.63 -7.68
C LEU A 288 15.33 -10.90 -7.50
N GLU A 289 15.91 -10.33 -8.56
CA GLU A 289 17.13 -9.52 -8.43
C GLU A 289 16.89 -8.33 -7.49
N ALA A 290 15.80 -7.60 -7.68
CA ALA A 290 15.44 -6.48 -6.82
C ALA A 290 15.14 -6.95 -5.38
N THR A 291 14.36 -8.02 -5.24
CA THR A 291 14.03 -8.57 -3.91
C THR A 291 15.28 -9.07 -3.17
N ALA A 292 16.16 -9.81 -3.86
CA ALA A 292 17.39 -10.32 -3.25
C ALA A 292 18.36 -9.18 -2.84
N LEU A 293 18.34 -8.09 -3.60
CA LEU A 293 19.10 -6.89 -3.29
C LEU A 293 18.52 -6.17 -2.06
N ASP A 294 17.21 -6.00 -2.02
CA ASP A 294 16.53 -5.42 -0.87
C ASP A 294 16.73 -6.24 0.39
N ASP A 295 16.62 -7.56 0.31
CA ASP A 295 16.89 -8.50 1.41
C ASP A 295 18.31 -8.33 1.97
N ALA A 296 19.31 -8.20 1.08
CA ALA A 296 20.69 -8.00 1.50
C ALA A 296 20.90 -6.65 2.19
N LEU A 297 20.32 -5.58 1.66
CA LEU A 297 20.40 -4.24 2.24
C LEU A 297 19.65 -4.12 3.56
N GLU A 298 18.51 -4.78 3.72
CA GLU A 298 17.79 -4.82 4.99
C GLU A 298 18.55 -5.58 6.08
N VAL A 299 19.19 -6.69 5.73
CA VAL A 299 20.07 -7.40 6.66
C VAL A 299 21.25 -6.50 7.04
N LEU A 300 21.85 -5.78 6.08
CA LEU A 300 22.91 -4.81 6.35
C LEU A 300 22.44 -3.70 7.30
N GLU A 301 21.31 -3.06 7.00
CA GLU A 301 20.75 -2.00 7.84
C GLU A 301 20.47 -2.50 9.26
N GLY A 302 19.92 -3.71 9.38
CA GLY A 302 19.74 -4.38 10.67
C GLY A 302 21.03 -4.59 11.43
N LEU A 303 22.08 -5.08 10.73
CA LEU A 303 23.39 -5.29 11.32
C LEU A 303 24.05 -3.98 11.80
N LEU A 304 24.00 -2.93 11.00
CA LEU A 304 24.53 -1.62 11.35
C LEU A 304 23.79 -1.03 12.56
N ARG A 305 22.47 -1.07 12.55
CA ARG A 305 21.65 -0.62 13.69
C ARG A 305 21.99 -1.38 14.97
N ASP A 306 22.11 -2.71 14.91
CA ASP A 306 22.47 -3.53 16.07
C ASP A 306 23.91 -3.24 16.53
N LEU A 307 24.84 -3.03 15.59
CA LEU A 307 26.23 -2.70 15.85
C LEU A 307 26.37 -1.41 16.65
N PHE A 308 25.81 -0.31 16.14
CA PHE A 308 25.88 1.00 16.79
C PHE A 308 25.02 1.04 18.06
N GLY A 309 23.83 0.45 18.05
CA GLY A 309 22.98 0.38 19.23
C GLY A 309 23.57 -0.41 20.38
N ASP A 310 24.29 -1.48 20.08
CA ASP A 310 24.98 -2.27 21.11
C ASP A 310 26.20 -1.56 21.67
N ALA A 311 26.91 -0.75 20.88
CA ALA A 311 28.04 0.07 21.36
C ALA A 311 27.52 1.08 22.40
N VAL A 312 26.41 1.76 22.12
CA VAL A 312 25.75 2.68 23.08
C VAL A 312 25.37 1.96 24.38
N LYS A 313 24.76 0.76 24.27
CA LYS A 313 24.36 -0.03 25.45
C LYS A 313 25.56 -0.52 26.25
N ALA A 314 26.65 -0.91 25.58
CA ALA A 314 27.85 -1.38 26.22
C ALA A 314 28.54 -0.26 27.01
N ASP A 315 28.62 0.95 26.44
CA ASP A 315 29.15 2.12 27.15
C ASP A 315 28.30 2.48 28.40
N LYS A 316 26.98 2.55 28.24
CA LYS A 316 26.09 2.77 29.38
C LYS A 316 26.26 1.73 30.47
N LYS A 317 26.37 0.46 30.12
CA LYS A 317 26.58 -0.62 31.08
C LYS A 317 27.96 -0.52 31.76
N ALA A 318 28.99 -0.14 31.01
CA ALA A 318 30.31 0.09 31.57
C ALA A 318 30.32 1.25 32.60
N ARG A 319 29.65 2.36 32.28
CA ARG A 319 29.45 3.49 33.18
C ARG A 319 28.71 3.11 34.47
N LEU A 320 27.65 2.33 34.37
CA LEU A 320 26.87 1.87 35.53
C LEU A 320 27.70 0.96 36.48
N ARG A 321 28.60 0.16 35.93
CA ARG A 321 29.47 -0.71 36.76
C ARG A 321 30.52 0.06 37.56
N THR A 322 30.96 1.20 37.06
CA THR A 322 31.97 2.05 37.69
C THR A 322 31.40 3.04 38.72
N LEU A 323 30.05 3.13 38.85
CA LEU A 323 29.40 4.06 39.78
C LEU A 323 29.77 3.84 41.24
N LYS A 324 29.99 2.59 41.71
CA LYS A 324 30.42 2.30 43.11
C LYS A 324 31.78 2.83 43.42
N ASP A 325 32.76 2.69 42.48
CA ASP A 325 34.11 3.20 42.64
C ASP A 325 34.10 4.73 42.52
N LEU A 326 33.23 5.30 41.72
CA LEU A 326 33.03 6.73 41.60
C LEU A 326 32.46 7.36 42.88
N ASP A 327 31.47 6.73 43.52
CA ASP A 327 30.88 7.23 44.75
C ASP A 327 31.93 7.39 45.85
N GLN A 328 32.80 6.42 46.00
CA GLN A 328 33.89 6.45 46.98
C GLN A 328 34.93 7.51 46.64
N ALA A 329 35.33 7.60 45.39
CA ALA A 329 36.27 8.60 44.90
C ALA A 329 35.67 10.03 45.01
N ALA A 330 34.41 10.21 44.66
CA ALA A 330 33.69 11.46 44.75
C ALA A 330 33.50 11.89 46.23
N ALA A 331 33.22 10.97 47.16
CA ALA A 331 33.17 11.24 48.58
C ALA A 331 34.52 11.72 49.11
N THR A 332 35.60 11.08 48.72
CA THR A 332 36.98 11.47 49.09
C THR A 332 37.32 12.86 48.56
N LEU A 333 37.02 13.16 47.30
CA LEU A 333 37.25 14.49 46.71
C LEU A 333 36.35 15.56 47.34
N ALA A 334 35.09 15.23 47.68
CA ALA A 334 34.18 16.16 48.35
C ALA A 334 34.68 16.55 49.74
N ILE A 335 35.29 15.62 50.52
CA ILE A 335 35.95 15.92 51.77
C ILE A 335 37.12 16.86 51.52
N ALA A 336 37.97 16.58 50.58
CA ALA A 336 39.10 17.41 50.22
C ALA A 336 38.68 18.83 49.80
N CYS A 337 37.67 18.94 48.96
CA CYS A 337 37.13 20.24 48.50
C CYS A 337 36.49 21.03 49.66
N ARG A 338 35.72 20.38 50.54
CA ARG A 338 35.13 21.06 51.71
C ARG A 338 36.20 21.66 52.60
N MET A 339 37.30 20.98 52.86
CA MET A 339 38.43 21.49 53.62
C MET A 339 39.13 22.66 52.94
N LEU A 340 39.21 22.66 51.61
CA LEU A 340 39.84 23.73 50.82
C LEU A 340 38.98 25.02 50.82
N ILE A 341 37.65 24.92 50.94
CA ILE A 341 36.72 26.07 50.93
C ILE A 341 36.26 26.48 52.35
N ASP A 342 36.76 25.82 53.37
CA ASP A 342 36.38 26.10 54.76
C ASP A 342 37.01 27.45 55.24
N PRO A 343 36.18 28.49 55.52
CA PRO A 343 36.69 29.81 55.91
C PRO A 343 37.31 29.84 57.31
N GLU A 344 37.10 28.82 58.14
CA GLU A 344 37.67 28.73 59.47
C GLU A 344 39.11 28.18 59.51
N LEU A 345 39.57 27.60 58.36
CA LEU A 345 40.90 27.05 58.22
C LEU A 345 41.88 28.10 57.66
N LEU A 346 43.01 28.29 58.32
CA LEU A 346 44.05 29.17 57.81
C LEU A 346 44.76 28.53 56.61
N ASP A 347 45.03 29.30 55.56
CA ASP A 347 45.64 28.83 54.30
C ASP A 347 46.95 28.06 54.57
N ALA A 348 47.74 28.46 55.58
CA ALA A 348 49.00 27.80 55.94
C ALA A 348 48.83 26.39 56.54
N GLU A 349 47.61 26.09 57.08
CA GLU A 349 47.33 24.82 57.76
C GLU A 349 46.55 23.84 56.84
N ILE A 350 45.92 24.36 55.81
CA ILE A 350 45.01 23.56 54.95
C ILE A 350 45.73 22.29 54.43
N ARG A 351 46.93 22.42 53.91
CA ARG A 351 47.62 21.30 53.21
C ARG A 351 48.02 20.17 54.17
N TRP A 352 48.48 20.44 55.44
CA TRP A 352 48.84 19.38 56.35
C TRP A 352 47.59 18.74 56.98
N ARG A 353 46.55 19.53 57.31
CA ARG A 353 45.26 19.03 57.81
C ARG A 353 44.53 18.20 56.79
N LEU A 354 44.55 18.62 55.49
CA LEU A 354 43.96 17.87 54.38
C LEU A 354 44.60 16.46 54.28
N PHE A 355 45.92 16.35 54.36
CA PHE A 355 46.60 15.04 54.25
C PHE A 355 46.54 14.24 55.56
N GLU A 356 46.22 14.83 56.67
CA GLU A 356 45.89 14.13 57.90
C GLU A 356 44.54 13.43 57.79
N VAL A 357 43.53 14.10 57.24
CA VAL A 357 42.17 13.57 57.10
C VAL A 357 42.07 12.65 55.87
N VAL A 358 42.66 13.07 54.74
CA VAL A 358 42.67 12.28 53.48
C VAL A 358 44.15 12.05 53.10
N PRO A 359 44.67 10.87 53.34
CA PRO A 359 46.04 10.53 52.95
C PRO A 359 46.27 10.80 51.44
N ARG A 360 47.47 11.33 51.15
CA ARG A 360 47.85 11.74 49.77
C ARG A 360 47.68 10.65 48.76
N VAL A 361 47.96 9.41 49.12
CA VAL A 361 47.81 8.23 48.28
C VAL A 361 46.34 8.00 47.97
N THR A 362 45.47 8.11 48.97
CA THR A 362 44.00 7.96 48.81
C THR A 362 43.44 9.05 47.92
N LEU A 363 43.87 10.31 48.10
CA LEU A 363 43.46 11.42 47.26
C LEU A 363 43.92 11.27 45.82
N ALA A 364 45.17 10.79 45.59
CA ALA A 364 45.69 10.51 44.27
C ALA A 364 44.89 9.38 43.58
N LEU A 365 44.61 8.30 44.29
CA LEU A 365 43.78 7.19 43.76
C LEU A 365 42.38 7.65 43.43
N ALA A 366 41.79 8.53 44.29
CA ALA A 366 40.45 9.08 44.00
C ALA A 366 40.47 9.99 42.76
N LEU A 367 41.53 10.82 42.61
CA LEU A 367 41.73 11.67 41.43
C LEU A 367 41.92 10.83 40.17
N ASP A 368 42.76 9.80 40.22
CA ASP A 368 42.98 8.88 39.09
C ASP A 368 41.68 8.14 38.70
N SER A 369 40.92 7.71 39.70
CA SER A 369 39.61 7.07 39.47
C SER A 369 38.64 8.02 38.77
N VAL A 370 38.49 9.25 39.26
CA VAL A 370 37.64 10.26 38.63
C VAL A 370 38.18 10.65 37.26
N THR A 371 39.46 10.85 37.09
CA THR A 371 40.10 11.22 35.82
C THR A 371 39.92 10.11 34.76
N SER A 372 40.02 8.85 35.17
CA SER A 372 39.75 7.72 34.26
C SER A 372 38.31 7.63 33.80
N LEU A 373 37.39 8.23 34.55
CA LEU A 373 35.97 8.30 34.28
C LEU A 373 35.58 9.58 33.52
N ILE A 374 36.41 10.61 33.54
CA ILE A 374 36.24 11.80 32.68
C ILE A 374 36.60 11.37 31.25
N ARG A 375 35.67 10.83 30.59
CA ARG A 375 35.79 10.56 29.15
C ARG A 375 35.55 11.85 28.38
N PRO A 376 36.36 12.18 27.36
CA PRO A 376 35.97 13.21 26.41
C PRO A 376 34.59 12.83 25.87
N ALA A 377 33.72 13.80 25.60
CA ALA A 377 32.41 13.54 25.06
C ALA A 377 32.54 12.76 23.74
N ASP A 378 32.48 11.43 23.83
CA ASP A 378 32.54 10.54 22.68
C ASP A 378 31.12 10.11 22.32
N ASN A 379 30.58 10.72 21.25
CA ASN A 379 29.25 10.45 20.76
C ASN A 379 29.20 9.27 19.78
N VAL A 380 30.36 8.73 19.38
CA VAL A 380 30.47 7.62 18.43
C VAL A 380 30.79 6.29 19.07
N TYR A 381 31.15 6.28 20.35
CA TYR A 381 31.43 5.06 21.13
C TYR A 381 32.50 4.15 20.47
N TYR A 382 33.55 4.76 19.92
CA TYR A 382 34.56 4.09 19.10
C TYR A 382 35.21 2.90 19.77
N ARG A 383 35.55 2.98 21.05
CA ARG A 383 36.15 1.89 21.80
C ARG A 383 35.34 0.59 21.76
N GLU A 384 34.03 0.72 21.90
CA GLU A 384 33.09 -0.39 21.89
C GLU A 384 32.92 -0.95 20.47
N LEU A 385 33.02 -0.08 19.46
CA LEU A 385 32.97 -0.45 18.05
C LEU A 385 34.21 -1.18 17.59
N ASP A 386 35.40 -0.69 17.96
CA ASP A 386 36.70 -1.30 17.60
C ASP A 386 36.77 -2.77 18.03
N ALA A 387 36.27 -3.08 19.22
CA ALA A 387 36.17 -4.47 19.69
C ALA A 387 35.34 -5.39 18.76
N LYS A 388 34.47 -4.82 17.96
CA LYS A 388 33.61 -5.55 17.01
C LYS A 388 34.12 -5.54 15.56
N TYR A 389 35.27 -4.89 15.28
CA TYR A 389 35.80 -4.78 13.92
C TYR A 389 36.00 -6.14 13.23
N ARG A 390 36.45 -7.16 13.99
CA ARG A 390 36.60 -8.52 13.46
C ARG A 390 35.28 -9.08 12.87
N THR A 391 34.14 -8.68 13.40
CA THR A 391 32.83 -9.12 12.91
C THR A 391 32.49 -8.39 11.60
N VAL A 392 32.72 -7.08 11.54
CA VAL A 392 32.51 -6.27 10.34
C VAL A 392 33.38 -6.74 9.19
N ARG A 393 34.69 -6.98 9.46
CA ARG A 393 35.67 -7.46 8.47
C ARG A 393 35.25 -8.76 7.77
N ARG A 394 34.39 -9.59 8.36
CA ARG A 394 33.95 -10.86 7.76
C ARG A 394 32.95 -10.67 6.61
N TYR A 395 32.08 -9.68 6.68
CA TYR A 395 31.05 -9.46 5.67
C TYR A 395 31.32 -8.28 4.74
N LEU A 396 32.14 -7.32 5.18
CA LEU A 396 32.44 -6.10 4.41
C LEU A 396 32.98 -6.39 3.01
N PRO A 397 33.93 -7.33 2.79
CA PRO A 397 34.45 -7.64 1.46
C PRO A 397 33.35 -8.11 0.48
N ALA A 398 32.46 -8.99 0.95
CA ALA A 398 31.34 -9.47 0.14
C ALA A 398 30.34 -8.34 -0.18
N LEU A 399 30.11 -7.43 0.78
CA LEU A 399 29.24 -6.27 0.56
C LEU A 399 29.77 -5.41 -0.58
N VAL A 400 31.03 -5.02 -0.51
CA VAL A 400 31.69 -4.13 -1.49
C VAL A 400 31.81 -4.77 -2.87
N GLU A 401 31.99 -6.09 -2.93
CA GLU A 401 32.06 -6.84 -4.18
C GLU A 401 30.72 -6.89 -4.90
N HIS A 402 29.61 -7.05 -4.15
CA HIS A 402 28.33 -7.40 -4.75
C HIS A 402 27.32 -6.26 -4.82
N ILE A 403 27.49 -5.18 -4.05
CA ILE A 403 26.61 -4.00 -4.09
C ILE A 403 27.38 -2.81 -4.68
N ARG A 404 26.75 -2.20 -5.67
CA ARG A 404 27.19 -0.91 -6.25
C ARG A 404 26.23 0.16 -5.81
N PHE A 405 26.75 1.12 -5.07
CA PHE A 405 26.00 2.28 -4.64
C PHE A 405 26.06 3.38 -5.69
N GLY A 406 24.94 4.05 -5.90
CA GLY A 406 24.85 5.34 -6.57
C GLY A 406 24.54 6.43 -5.55
N ALA A 407 24.77 7.67 -5.87
CA ALA A 407 24.54 8.79 -4.97
C ALA A 407 24.06 10.03 -5.70
N ASN A 408 23.40 10.93 -4.96
CA ASN A 408 23.27 12.33 -5.32
C ASN A 408 24.53 13.12 -4.89
N ALA A 409 24.53 14.43 -5.07
CA ALA A 409 25.67 15.28 -4.69
C ALA A 409 26.03 15.14 -3.19
N ASP A 410 25.03 15.04 -2.30
CA ASP A 410 25.24 14.92 -0.85
C ASP A 410 25.76 13.54 -0.44
N GLY A 411 25.39 12.50 -1.18
CA GLY A 411 25.82 11.13 -0.93
C GLY A 411 27.14 10.74 -1.61
N GLN A 412 27.62 11.50 -2.58
CA GLN A 412 28.82 11.16 -3.37
C GLN A 412 30.08 10.97 -2.51
N PRO A 413 30.38 11.80 -1.49
CA PRO A 413 31.53 11.58 -0.63
C PRO A 413 31.53 10.22 0.09
N ILE A 414 30.33 9.68 0.39
CA ILE A 414 30.17 8.38 1.05
C ILE A 414 30.49 7.24 0.07
N VAL A 415 30.05 7.36 -1.18
CA VAL A 415 30.34 6.38 -2.23
C VAL A 415 31.84 6.36 -2.54
N ASP A 416 32.46 7.53 -2.67
CA ASP A 416 33.90 7.66 -2.91
C ASP A 416 34.71 7.04 -1.76
N ALA A 417 34.30 7.26 -0.52
CA ALA A 417 34.88 6.66 0.66
C ALA A 417 34.72 5.12 0.66
N PHE A 418 33.56 4.63 0.21
CA PHE A 418 33.28 3.21 0.12
C PHE A 418 34.12 2.51 -0.95
N ASP A 419 34.29 3.17 -2.11
CA ASP A 419 35.18 2.69 -3.19
C ASP A 419 36.66 2.70 -2.76
N TRP A 420 37.09 3.72 -2.02
CA TRP A 420 38.39 3.78 -1.43
C TRP A 420 38.61 2.62 -0.42
N LEU A 421 37.65 2.35 0.46
CA LEU A 421 37.68 1.20 1.36
C LEU A 421 37.84 -0.12 0.60
N GLN A 422 37.12 -0.29 -0.52
CA GLN A 422 37.23 -1.48 -1.37
C GLN A 422 38.66 -1.70 -1.83
N ALA A 423 39.37 -0.65 -2.25
CA ALA A 423 40.73 -0.72 -2.74
C ALA A 423 41.76 -1.00 -1.61
N ASN A 424 41.49 -0.54 -0.39
CA ASN A 424 42.45 -0.47 0.69
C ASN A 424 42.21 -1.47 1.85
N MET A 425 41.14 -2.25 1.85
CA MET A 425 40.81 -3.21 2.93
C MET A 425 41.92 -4.25 3.23
N THR A 426 42.72 -4.55 2.24
CA THR A 426 43.83 -5.54 2.36
C THR A 426 45.18 -4.87 2.46
N ALA A 427 45.26 -3.54 2.45
CA ALA A 427 46.51 -2.81 2.51
C ALA A 427 47.21 -3.05 3.86
N LYS A 428 48.55 -3.31 3.79
CA LYS A 428 49.38 -3.57 4.97
C LYS A 428 49.99 -2.29 5.54
N LYS A 429 49.94 -1.19 4.80
CA LYS A 429 50.54 0.09 5.22
C LYS A 429 49.47 1.06 5.61
N PRO A 430 49.69 1.96 6.58
CA PRO A 430 48.79 3.07 6.87
C PRO A 430 48.54 3.88 5.61
N ALA A 431 47.28 4.25 5.37
CA ALA A 431 46.90 5.06 4.23
C ALA A 431 46.83 6.54 4.64
N THR A 432 47.14 7.44 3.72
CA THR A 432 47.13 8.88 3.93
C THR A 432 46.23 9.61 2.95
N ASP A 433 45.67 8.90 1.98
CA ASP A 433 44.93 9.45 0.82
C ASP A 433 43.42 9.13 0.82
N ALA A 434 42.86 8.78 1.99
CA ALA A 434 41.39 8.53 2.05
C ALA A 434 40.59 9.82 1.89
N PRO A 435 39.40 9.73 1.25
CA PRO A 435 38.45 10.84 1.20
C PRO A 435 37.99 11.26 2.60
N LEU A 436 38.32 12.50 3.02
CA LEU A 436 37.99 13.01 4.34
C LEU A 436 36.70 13.77 4.42
N GLU A 437 36.06 14.07 3.29
CA GLU A 437 34.78 14.78 3.22
C GLU A 437 33.64 14.06 3.93
N VAL A 438 33.71 12.72 3.99
CA VAL A 438 32.76 11.88 4.71
C VAL A 438 32.95 11.93 6.23
N VAL A 439 34.09 12.41 6.72
CA VAL A 439 34.48 12.34 8.13
C VAL A 439 33.90 13.51 8.90
N GLY A 440 32.78 13.30 9.56
CA GLY A 440 32.16 14.29 10.44
C GLY A 440 33.04 14.61 11.68
N LYS A 441 32.78 15.78 12.30
CA LYS A 441 33.55 16.28 13.47
C LYS A 441 33.68 15.26 14.62
N ALA A 442 32.67 14.45 14.85
CA ALA A 442 32.66 13.43 15.89
C ALA A 442 33.64 12.30 15.62
N TRP A 443 33.88 11.99 14.34
CA TRP A 443 34.76 10.92 13.91
C TRP A 443 36.22 11.36 13.70
N GLN A 444 36.47 12.65 13.44
CA GLN A 444 37.79 13.17 13.07
C GLN A 444 38.89 12.74 14.03
N ARG A 445 38.66 12.85 15.34
CA ARG A 445 39.68 12.48 16.39
C ARG A 445 39.99 10.99 16.47
N HIS A 446 39.13 10.14 15.87
CA HIS A 446 39.38 8.70 15.87
C HIS A 446 39.94 8.24 14.54
N VAL A 447 39.59 8.91 13.45
CA VAL A 447 40.02 8.61 12.10
C VAL A 447 41.44 9.11 11.82
N LEU A 448 41.73 10.35 12.24
CA LEU A 448 43.04 10.96 12.06
C LEU A 448 43.91 10.71 13.27
N ARG A 449 45.06 10.09 13.06
CA ARG A 449 46.11 9.89 14.08
C ARG A 449 47.01 11.10 14.14
N ASP A 450 47.80 11.20 15.22
CA ASP A 450 48.73 12.31 15.45
C ASP A 450 49.83 12.42 14.38
N ASP A 451 50.06 11.36 13.62
CA ASP A 451 51.02 11.28 12.51
C ASP A 451 50.39 11.50 11.14
N ASP A 452 49.19 12.09 11.08
CA ASP A 452 48.37 12.30 9.86
C ASP A 452 48.04 11.01 9.11
N THR A 453 48.26 9.84 9.70
CA THR A 453 47.81 8.58 9.13
C THR A 453 46.35 8.28 9.51
N ILE A 454 45.70 7.47 8.69
CA ILE A 454 44.29 7.14 8.87
C ILE A 454 44.14 5.82 9.64
N ASP A 455 43.35 5.83 10.71
CA ASP A 455 42.91 4.62 11.36
C ASP A 455 41.83 3.94 10.52
N LEU A 456 42.21 2.83 9.87
CA LEU A 456 41.33 2.10 8.97
C LEU A 456 40.06 1.55 9.68
N HIS A 457 40.18 1.19 10.97
CA HIS A 457 39.03 0.69 11.73
C HIS A 457 38.02 1.83 11.98
N ALA A 458 38.51 2.97 12.48
CA ALA A 458 37.69 4.13 12.73
C ALA A 458 37.07 4.67 11.45
N TYR A 459 37.84 4.73 10.37
CA TYR A 459 37.37 5.14 9.06
C TYR A 459 36.25 4.21 8.53
N THR A 460 36.43 2.89 8.67
CA THR A 460 35.43 1.90 8.29
C THR A 460 34.10 2.13 9.04
N PHE A 461 34.17 2.34 10.36
CA PHE A 461 32.94 2.61 11.13
C PHE A 461 32.31 3.96 10.77
N CYS A 462 33.11 4.98 10.54
CA CYS A 462 32.63 6.28 10.08
C CYS A 462 31.85 6.15 8.76
N VAL A 463 32.42 5.51 7.75
CA VAL A 463 31.79 5.29 6.44
C VAL A 463 30.51 4.46 6.58
N LEU A 464 30.48 3.44 7.44
CA LEU A 464 29.28 2.63 7.67
C LEU A 464 28.17 3.40 8.40
N ASP A 465 28.50 4.29 9.33
CA ASP A 465 27.56 5.16 10.04
C ASP A 465 26.90 6.15 9.08
N GLU A 466 27.72 6.83 8.28
CA GLU A 466 27.26 7.76 7.26
C GLU A 466 26.45 7.04 6.15
N LEU A 467 26.89 5.85 5.72
CA LEU A 467 26.16 5.02 4.77
C LEU A 467 24.77 4.65 5.28
N GLN A 468 24.65 4.26 6.57
CA GLN A 468 23.37 3.96 7.17
C GLN A 468 22.41 5.18 7.13
N THR A 469 22.96 6.35 7.44
CA THR A 469 22.19 7.61 7.43
C THR A 469 21.77 8.00 6.02
N ALA A 470 22.69 7.92 5.06
CA ALA A 470 22.46 8.28 3.67
C ALA A 470 21.48 7.33 2.95
N LEU A 471 21.55 6.03 3.24
CA LEU A 471 20.55 5.06 2.74
C LEU A 471 19.13 5.38 3.23
N LYS A 472 18.98 5.83 4.48
CA LYS A 472 17.68 6.27 5.01
C LYS A 472 17.17 7.54 4.34
N ARG A 473 18.05 8.49 4.03
CA ARG A 473 17.72 9.75 3.34
C ARG A 473 17.56 9.58 1.83
N ARG A 474 17.99 8.46 1.27
CA ARG A 474 18.11 8.23 -0.18
C ARG A 474 19.11 9.16 -0.86
N ASP A 475 20.10 9.66 -0.12
CA ASP A 475 21.26 10.33 -0.68
C ASP A 475 22.21 9.32 -1.33
N VAL A 476 22.28 8.12 -0.75
CA VAL A 476 22.88 6.93 -1.37
C VAL A 476 21.77 5.93 -1.68
N PHE A 477 21.83 5.38 -2.87
CA PHE A 477 20.79 4.48 -3.42
C PHE A 477 21.44 3.32 -4.19
N VAL A 478 20.63 2.31 -4.55
CA VAL A 478 21.10 1.17 -5.34
C VAL A 478 20.17 0.93 -6.52
N ALA A 479 20.71 0.97 -7.71
CA ALA A 479 19.96 0.70 -8.94
C ALA A 479 19.29 -0.70 -8.85
N ARG A 480 18.08 -0.81 -9.40
CA ARG A 480 17.23 -2.02 -9.40
C ARG A 480 16.70 -2.48 -8.04
N SER A 481 16.94 -1.78 -6.95
CA SER A 481 16.25 -1.99 -5.69
C SER A 481 14.80 -1.47 -5.79
N TRP A 482 13.86 -2.10 -5.09
CA TRP A 482 12.52 -1.55 -4.90
C TRP A 482 12.49 -0.52 -3.77
N ARG A 483 13.22 -0.80 -2.69
CA ARG A 483 13.20 0.00 -1.46
C ARG A 483 14.30 1.03 -1.39
N TYR A 484 15.46 0.75 -1.98
CA TYR A 484 16.66 1.59 -1.92
C TYR A 484 17.03 2.21 -3.26
N ALA A 485 16.12 2.24 -4.23
CA ALA A 485 16.31 2.95 -5.49
C ALA A 485 16.32 4.47 -5.29
N ASP A 486 16.84 5.18 -6.27
CA ASP A 486 16.71 6.64 -6.32
C ASP A 486 15.24 7.02 -6.52
N PRO A 487 14.60 7.71 -5.57
CA PRO A 487 13.22 8.13 -5.70
C PRO A 487 13.01 9.12 -6.85
N ARG A 488 14.08 9.79 -7.30
CA ARG A 488 14.03 10.74 -8.41
C ARG A 488 14.08 10.06 -9.78
N ALA A 489 14.52 8.80 -9.86
CA ALA A 489 14.63 8.05 -11.12
C ALA A 489 13.28 7.83 -11.83
N SER A 490 12.17 7.96 -11.11
CA SER A 490 10.81 7.89 -11.68
C SER A 490 10.23 9.26 -12.06
N LEU A 491 10.91 10.33 -11.73
CA LEU A 491 10.50 11.69 -12.13
C LEU A 491 10.92 11.93 -13.58
N LEU A 492 10.04 12.56 -14.31
CA LEU A 492 10.39 13.06 -15.64
C LEU A 492 11.31 14.27 -15.50
N ASP A 493 12.46 14.23 -16.14
CA ASP A 493 13.46 15.29 -16.06
C ASP A 493 14.06 15.60 -17.44
N GLY A 494 14.67 16.78 -17.55
CA GLY A 494 15.39 17.22 -18.74
C GLY A 494 14.58 17.12 -20.04
N ALA A 495 15.17 16.50 -21.05
CA ALA A 495 14.57 16.38 -22.38
C ALA A 495 13.27 15.55 -22.39
N GLU A 496 13.13 14.56 -21.50
CA GLU A 496 11.93 13.74 -21.39
C GLU A 496 10.75 14.56 -20.82
N TRP A 497 11.01 15.39 -19.81
CA TRP A 497 10.02 16.33 -19.30
C TRP A 497 9.57 17.30 -20.37
N GLU A 498 10.49 17.97 -21.06
CA GLU A 498 10.17 18.96 -22.11
C GLU A 498 9.36 18.33 -23.25
N ALA A 499 9.66 17.10 -23.65
CA ALA A 499 8.91 16.39 -24.69
C ALA A 499 7.45 16.07 -24.27
N ASN A 500 7.21 15.79 -22.98
CA ASN A 500 5.90 15.37 -22.49
C ASN A 500 5.12 16.45 -21.75
N ARG A 501 5.75 17.56 -21.38
CA ARG A 501 5.21 18.66 -20.57
C ARG A 501 3.82 19.12 -21.01
N SER A 502 3.65 19.42 -22.30
CA SER A 502 2.38 19.94 -22.82
C SER A 502 1.23 18.92 -22.73
N ILE A 503 1.54 17.63 -22.90
CA ILE A 503 0.56 16.55 -22.82
C ILE A 503 0.17 16.33 -21.37
N ILE A 504 1.15 16.28 -20.48
CA ILE A 504 0.95 16.08 -19.05
C ILE A 504 0.14 17.23 -18.44
N CYS A 505 0.58 18.46 -18.67
CA CYS A 505 -0.12 19.64 -18.17
C CYS A 505 -1.58 19.69 -18.65
N ARG A 506 -1.82 19.38 -19.92
CA ARG A 506 -3.18 19.32 -20.47
C ARG A 506 -4.02 18.21 -19.81
N THR A 507 -3.43 17.04 -19.59
CA THR A 507 -4.12 15.89 -18.96
C THR A 507 -4.50 16.20 -17.53
N LEU A 508 -3.67 16.94 -16.82
CA LEU A 508 -3.87 17.34 -15.42
C LEU A 508 -4.66 18.66 -15.29
N GLY A 509 -5.08 19.28 -16.39
CA GLY A 509 -5.75 20.58 -16.35
C GLY A 509 -4.88 21.74 -15.88
N LEU A 510 -3.53 21.57 -15.93
CA LEU A 510 -2.56 22.56 -15.50
C LEU A 510 -2.10 23.44 -16.67
N SER A 511 -1.74 24.68 -16.36
CA SER A 511 -1.04 25.54 -17.34
C SER A 511 0.35 24.98 -17.63
N ALA A 512 0.80 25.10 -18.89
CA ALA A 512 2.17 24.76 -19.26
C ALA A 512 3.21 25.67 -18.57
N GLU A 513 2.81 26.92 -18.25
CA GLU A 513 3.58 27.84 -17.44
C GLU A 513 3.12 27.76 -15.98
N PRO A 514 4.02 27.61 -15.01
CA PRO A 514 3.65 27.46 -13.60
C PRO A 514 3.07 28.74 -12.98
N GLY A 515 3.44 29.90 -13.47
CA GLY A 515 3.07 31.20 -12.90
C GLY A 515 1.56 31.37 -12.71
N PRO A 516 0.72 31.22 -13.74
CA PRO A 516 -0.74 31.35 -13.60
C PRO A 516 -1.34 30.38 -12.58
N THR A 517 -0.90 29.13 -12.57
CA THR A 517 -1.37 28.11 -11.62
C THR A 517 -0.98 28.46 -10.19
N LEU A 518 0.28 28.83 -9.96
CA LEU A 518 0.76 29.23 -8.63
C LEU A 518 0.06 30.50 -8.12
N THR A 519 -0.20 31.47 -9.00
CA THR A 519 -0.95 32.68 -8.64
C THR A 519 -2.39 32.35 -8.26
N ALA A 520 -3.03 31.44 -9.00
CA ALA A 520 -4.39 31.00 -8.68
C ALA A 520 -4.45 30.29 -7.31
N LEU A 521 -3.52 29.37 -7.08
CA LEU A 521 -3.41 28.64 -5.80
C LEU A 521 -3.09 29.58 -4.62
N SER A 522 -2.18 30.54 -4.82
CA SER A 522 -1.86 31.56 -3.81
C SER A 522 -3.08 32.43 -3.47
N GLY A 523 -3.83 32.85 -4.51
CA GLY A 523 -5.06 33.61 -4.31
C GLY A 523 -6.16 32.81 -3.60
N GLU A 524 -6.26 31.50 -3.89
CA GLU A 524 -7.18 30.60 -3.20
C GLU A 524 -6.78 30.40 -1.75
N LEU A 525 -5.50 30.19 -1.49
CA LEU A 525 -4.96 30.05 -0.13
C LEU A 525 -5.24 31.32 0.70
N ASP A 526 -4.95 32.50 0.16
CA ASP A 526 -5.23 33.76 0.84
C ASP A 526 -6.74 33.97 1.13
N ARG A 527 -7.57 33.65 0.14
CA ARG A 527 -9.03 33.68 0.30
C ARG A 527 -9.48 32.71 1.42
N THR A 528 -8.95 31.49 1.44
CA THR A 528 -9.27 30.47 2.43
C THR A 528 -8.84 30.90 3.83
N TYR A 529 -7.63 31.48 3.96
CA TYR A 529 -7.20 32.05 5.22
C TYR A 529 -8.16 33.14 5.73
N ARG A 530 -8.63 34.03 4.87
CA ARG A 530 -9.58 35.09 5.26
C ARG A 530 -10.94 34.51 5.70
N VAL A 531 -11.43 33.49 4.97
CA VAL A 531 -12.69 32.81 5.32
C VAL A 531 -12.58 32.10 6.66
N VAL A 532 -11.45 31.46 6.94
CA VAL A 532 -11.20 30.77 8.22
C VAL A 532 -10.97 31.78 9.36
N ALA A 533 -10.24 32.86 9.08
CA ALA A 533 -9.95 33.88 10.11
C ALA A 533 -11.18 34.65 10.55
N ALA A 534 -12.16 34.86 9.66
CA ALA A 534 -13.35 35.68 9.98
C ALA A 534 -14.17 35.13 11.15
N PRO A 535 -14.51 33.84 11.25
CA PRO A 535 -15.26 33.28 12.39
C PRO A 535 -14.39 32.92 13.61
N LEU A 536 -13.04 33.02 13.53
CA LEU A 536 -12.16 32.64 14.65
C LEU A 536 -12.46 33.37 15.98
N PRO A 537 -12.74 34.67 16.00
CA PRO A 537 -13.06 35.38 17.26
C PRO A 537 -14.31 34.86 17.97
N ASP A 538 -15.26 34.32 17.18
CA ASP A 538 -16.56 33.84 17.69
C ASP A 538 -16.56 32.31 17.91
N ASN A 539 -15.45 31.65 17.64
CA ASN A 539 -15.33 30.21 17.80
C ASN A 539 -14.85 29.84 19.20
N PRO A 540 -15.72 29.30 20.09
CA PRO A 540 -15.36 28.98 21.46
C PRO A 540 -14.33 27.86 21.60
N ALA A 541 -14.13 27.09 20.55
CA ALA A 541 -13.15 26.00 20.52
C ALA A 541 -11.74 26.44 20.10
N VAL A 542 -11.56 27.71 19.73
CA VAL A 542 -10.29 28.24 19.25
C VAL A 542 -9.94 29.52 19.99
N HIS A 543 -8.77 29.57 20.62
CA HIS A 543 -8.28 30.80 21.27
C HIS A 543 -6.75 30.89 21.12
N PHE A 544 -6.22 32.09 21.28
CA PHE A 544 -4.79 32.33 21.23
C PHE A 544 -4.27 32.53 22.67
N GLU A 545 -3.22 31.80 23.01
CA GLU A 545 -2.48 31.96 24.23
C GLU A 545 -1.07 32.53 23.97
N ILE A 546 -0.56 33.33 24.87
CA ILE A 546 0.80 33.83 24.82
C ILE A 546 1.68 32.86 25.62
N VAL A 547 2.50 32.07 24.93
CA VAL A 547 3.46 31.17 25.55
C VAL A 547 4.87 31.73 25.32
N GLY A 548 5.40 32.40 26.36
CA GLY A 548 6.63 33.20 26.23
C GLY A 548 6.38 34.43 25.37
N ASP A 549 7.15 34.57 24.27
CA ASP A 549 7.02 35.69 23.32
C ASP A 549 6.23 35.31 22.04
N LYS A 550 5.58 34.14 22.04
CA LYS A 550 4.86 33.64 20.85
C LYS A 550 3.37 33.50 21.13
N HIS A 551 2.57 33.91 20.14
CA HIS A 551 1.14 33.61 20.12
C HIS A 551 0.97 32.16 19.59
N GLU A 552 0.44 31.28 20.42
CA GLU A 552 0.09 29.93 20.05
C GLU A 552 -1.41 29.77 19.87
N LEU A 553 -1.82 29.11 18.81
CA LEU A 553 -3.22 28.78 18.56
C LEU A 553 -3.58 27.54 19.38
N ILE A 554 -4.45 27.71 20.34
CA ILE A 554 -4.97 26.61 21.17
C ILE A 554 -6.35 26.20 20.65
N LEU A 555 -6.51 24.90 20.49
CA LEU A 555 -7.79 24.31 20.12
C LEU A 555 -8.32 23.55 21.33
N SER A 556 -9.46 23.99 21.85
CA SER A 556 -10.14 23.26 22.90
C SER A 556 -10.61 21.90 22.42
N PRO A 557 -10.40 20.82 23.18
CA PRO A 557 -10.99 19.54 22.82
C PRO A 557 -12.52 19.65 22.82
N LEU A 558 -13.16 18.95 21.91
CA LEU A 558 -14.62 18.85 21.92
C LEU A 558 -15.06 18.10 23.17
N ASP A 559 -16.08 18.64 23.84
CA ASP A 559 -16.69 17.98 24.98
C ASP A 559 -17.27 16.63 24.55
N LYS A 560 -17.10 15.64 25.43
CA LYS A 560 -17.68 14.31 25.21
C LYS A 560 -19.20 14.45 25.18
N LEU A 561 -19.82 14.14 24.05
CA LEU A 561 -21.27 14.10 23.93
C LEU A 561 -21.82 13.02 24.88
N GLU A 562 -22.65 13.46 25.82
CA GLU A 562 -23.39 12.54 26.69
C GLU A 562 -24.45 11.80 25.84
N GLU A 563 -24.37 10.47 25.84
CA GLU A 563 -25.41 9.68 25.17
C GLU A 563 -26.72 9.79 25.94
N PRO A 564 -27.84 10.20 25.30
CA PRO A 564 -29.13 10.22 25.94
C PRO A 564 -29.51 8.85 26.49
N ALA A 565 -30.08 8.78 27.67
CA ALA A 565 -30.52 7.53 28.28
C ALA A 565 -31.46 6.69 27.41
N SER A 566 -32.29 7.40 26.60
CA SER A 566 -33.15 6.80 25.59
C SER A 566 -32.38 6.05 24.48
N LEU A 567 -31.27 6.60 24.01
CA LEU A 567 -30.39 5.98 23.01
C LEU A 567 -29.72 4.73 23.57
N VAL A 568 -29.22 4.80 24.80
CA VAL A 568 -28.63 3.65 25.51
C VAL A 568 -29.65 2.55 25.69
N ALA A 569 -30.87 2.89 26.08
CA ALA A 569 -31.96 1.91 26.23
C ALA A 569 -32.37 1.28 24.91
N LEU A 570 -32.45 2.08 23.83
CA LEU A 570 -32.76 1.60 22.49
C LEU A 570 -31.67 0.66 21.96
N ARG A 571 -30.40 1.01 22.13
CA ARG A 571 -29.26 0.16 21.76
C ARG A 571 -29.29 -1.19 22.48
N LYS A 572 -29.56 -1.21 23.80
CA LYS A 572 -29.73 -2.43 24.56
C LYS A 572 -30.91 -3.28 24.06
N LYS A 573 -32.05 -2.64 23.76
CA LYS A 573 -33.22 -3.30 23.24
C LYS A 573 -32.93 -3.95 21.87
N VAL A 574 -32.32 -3.22 20.94
CA VAL A 574 -31.94 -3.75 19.63
C VAL A 574 -30.96 -4.91 19.77
N ALA A 575 -29.91 -4.75 20.58
CA ALA A 575 -28.94 -5.81 20.84
C ALA A 575 -29.57 -7.08 21.40
N SER A 576 -30.60 -6.95 22.25
CA SER A 576 -31.32 -8.10 22.82
C SER A 576 -32.24 -8.81 21.80
N MET A 577 -32.55 -8.17 20.69
CA MET A 577 -33.36 -8.73 19.60
C MET A 577 -32.52 -9.45 18.55
N LEU A 578 -31.22 -9.20 18.51
CA LEU A 578 -30.33 -9.88 17.57
C LEU A 578 -30.01 -11.31 18.03
N PRO A 579 -30.08 -12.31 17.15
CA PRO A 579 -29.71 -13.66 17.48
C PRO A 579 -28.20 -13.74 17.75
N ARG A 580 -27.80 -14.63 18.64
CA ARG A 580 -26.40 -15.04 18.76
C ARG A 580 -26.10 -16.06 17.67
N VAL A 581 -25.14 -15.76 16.84
CA VAL A 581 -24.69 -16.63 15.74
C VAL A 581 -23.22 -16.91 15.93
N ASP A 582 -22.81 -18.17 15.79
CA ASP A 582 -21.41 -18.55 15.85
C ASP A 582 -20.68 -18.11 14.55
N LEU A 583 -19.45 -17.66 14.70
CA LEU A 583 -18.65 -17.16 13.57
C LEU A 583 -18.54 -18.17 12.40
N PRO A 584 -18.29 -19.47 12.63
CA PRO A 584 -18.25 -20.46 11.55
C PRO A 584 -19.56 -20.56 10.77
N GLU A 585 -20.70 -20.56 11.47
CA GLU A 585 -22.02 -20.57 10.83
C GLU A 585 -22.27 -19.33 10.00
N LEU A 586 -21.94 -18.16 10.57
CA LEU A 586 -22.05 -16.88 9.86
C LEU A 586 -21.20 -16.87 8.59
N MET A 587 -19.96 -17.33 8.65
CA MET A 587 -19.08 -17.36 7.49
C MET A 587 -19.62 -18.28 6.39
N LEU A 588 -20.11 -19.45 6.72
CA LEU A 588 -20.69 -20.39 5.76
C LEU A 588 -22.02 -19.86 5.18
N GLU A 589 -22.85 -19.22 5.99
CA GLU A 589 -24.08 -18.58 5.52
C GLU A 589 -23.77 -17.43 4.55
N ILE A 590 -22.85 -16.56 4.90
CA ILE A 590 -22.43 -15.45 4.00
C ILE A 590 -21.77 -16.00 2.74
N ALA A 591 -20.94 -17.04 2.84
CA ALA A 591 -20.35 -17.71 1.67
C ALA A 591 -21.45 -18.23 0.72
N SER A 592 -22.48 -18.87 1.24
CA SER A 592 -23.59 -19.38 0.41
C SER A 592 -24.43 -18.27 -0.21
N ARG A 593 -24.59 -17.12 0.47
CA ARG A 593 -25.38 -15.98 -0.02
C ARG A 593 -24.63 -15.11 -1.02
N THR A 594 -23.34 -14.94 -0.86
CA THR A 594 -22.55 -13.97 -1.63
C THR A 594 -21.61 -14.60 -2.64
N GLY A 595 -21.25 -15.88 -2.44
CA GLY A 595 -20.24 -16.55 -3.25
C GLY A 595 -18.82 -16.00 -3.06
N PHE A 596 -18.53 -15.26 -1.98
CA PHE A 596 -17.23 -14.62 -1.79
C PHE A 596 -16.06 -15.62 -1.80
N THR A 597 -16.31 -16.87 -1.41
CA THR A 597 -15.30 -17.94 -1.43
C THR A 597 -14.85 -18.32 -2.84
N ASP A 598 -15.65 -18.03 -3.89
CA ASP A 598 -15.29 -18.28 -5.28
C ASP A 598 -14.17 -17.33 -5.78
N ALA A 599 -13.94 -16.24 -5.06
CA ALA A 599 -12.84 -15.35 -5.29
C ALA A 599 -11.47 -15.96 -4.96
N PHE A 600 -11.44 -16.98 -4.10
CA PHE A 600 -10.21 -17.70 -3.76
C PHE A 600 -9.89 -18.73 -4.83
N THR A 601 -9.00 -18.39 -5.74
CA THR A 601 -8.59 -19.25 -6.84
C THR A 601 -7.19 -19.80 -6.59
N HIS A 602 -6.94 -21.05 -7.02
CA HIS A 602 -5.61 -21.64 -6.95
C HIS A 602 -4.63 -20.84 -7.79
N ILE A 603 -3.41 -20.67 -7.31
CA ILE A 603 -2.39 -19.86 -7.98
C ILE A 603 -2.06 -20.33 -9.40
N SER A 604 -2.15 -21.63 -9.69
CA SER A 604 -1.86 -22.23 -11.00
C SER A 604 -3.09 -22.64 -11.80
N GLU A 605 -4.28 -22.65 -11.20
CA GLU A 605 -5.51 -23.15 -11.81
C GLU A 605 -6.60 -22.08 -11.77
N ARG A 606 -7.37 -21.95 -12.85
CA ARG A 606 -8.48 -20.98 -12.93
C ARG A 606 -9.76 -21.50 -12.28
N THR A 607 -9.89 -22.80 -12.12
CA THR A 607 -11.06 -23.44 -11.52
C THR A 607 -10.62 -24.41 -10.44
N ALA A 608 -11.25 -24.31 -9.28
CA ALA A 608 -11.05 -25.25 -8.20
C ALA A 608 -11.63 -26.63 -8.54
N ARG A 609 -10.82 -27.67 -8.36
CA ARG A 609 -11.24 -29.06 -8.58
C ARG A 609 -11.58 -29.79 -7.27
N ALA A 610 -11.45 -29.08 -6.17
CA ALA A 610 -11.59 -29.69 -4.86
C ALA A 610 -13.03 -29.56 -4.36
N THR A 611 -13.61 -30.70 -3.98
CA THR A 611 -14.92 -30.75 -3.33
C THR A 611 -14.89 -29.98 -2.01
N ASP A 612 -15.96 -29.26 -1.67
CA ASP A 612 -16.13 -28.53 -0.41
C ASP A 612 -15.00 -27.51 -0.13
N LEU A 613 -14.44 -26.93 -1.20
CA LEU A 613 -13.36 -25.94 -1.08
C LEU A 613 -13.78 -24.73 -0.24
N HIS A 614 -15.02 -24.29 -0.32
CA HIS A 614 -15.56 -23.18 0.47
C HIS A 614 -15.46 -23.42 1.98
N ILE A 615 -15.66 -24.66 2.44
CA ILE A 615 -15.48 -25.03 3.85
C ILE A 615 -14.00 -24.89 4.26
N SER A 616 -13.09 -25.39 3.42
CA SER A 616 -11.65 -25.29 3.70
C SER A 616 -11.19 -23.83 3.71
N VAL A 617 -11.68 -23.00 2.77
CA VAL A 617 -11.38 -21.56 2.72
C VAL A 617 -11.91 -20.84 3.96
N CYS A 618 -13.18 -21.04 4.34
CA CYS A 618 -13.75 -20.46 5.55
C CYS A 618 -12.98 -20.88 6.82
N ALA A 619 -12.57 -22.13 6.91
CA ALA A 619 -11.79 -22.63 8.04
C ALA A 619 -10.41 -21.95 8.14
N VAL A 620 -9.70 -21.81 7.02
CA VAL A 620 -8.39 -21.13 7.00
C VAL A 620 -8.55 -19.65 7.30
N LEU A 621 -9.52 -18.96 6.70
CA LEU A 621 -9.82 -17.55 7.01
C LEU A 621 -10.12 -17.34 8.50
N MET A 622 -10.87 -18.25 9.12
CA MET A 622 -11.17 -18.18 10.55
C MET A 622 -9.91 -18.42 11.39
N ALA A 623 -9.07 -19.38 11.02
CA ALA A 623 -7.81 -19.67 11.71
C ALA A 623 -6.88 -18.44 11.70
N GLU A 624 -6.77 -17.77 10.58
CA GLU A 624 -5.98 -16.55 10.42
C GLU A 624 -6.59 -15.36 11.17
N ALA A 625 -7.89 -15.12 11.01
CA ALA A 625 -8.59 -14.02 11.67
C ALA A 625 -8.55 -14.10 13.20
N CYS A 626 -8.63 -15.32 13.74
CA CYS A 626 -8.55 -15.57 15.19
C CYS A 626 -7.11 -15.74 15.69
N ASN A 627 -6.12 -15.73 14.80
CA ASN A 627 -4.70 -15.98 15.13
C ASN A 627 -4.48 -17.28 15.96
N THR A 628 -5.24 -18.32 15.64
CA THR A 628 -5.19 -19.61 16.35
C THR A 628 -4.42 -20.68 15.57
N GLY A 629 -4.15 -20.43 14.30
CA GLY A 629 -3.70 -21.46 13.37
C GLY A 629 -4.78 -22.50 13.07
N PRO A 630 -4.51 -23.45 12.16
CA PRO A 630 -5.51 -24.44 11.73
C PRO A 630 -5.77 -25.56 12.75
N GLU A 631 -4.90 -25.78 13.74
CA GLU A 631 -4.95 -26.91 14.67
C GLU A 631 -6.31 -27.10 15.36
N PRO A 632 -6.98 -26.08 15.88
CA PRO A 632 -8.29 -26.25 16.53
C PRO A 632 -9.41 -26.68 15.58
N LEU A 633 -9.21 -26.46 14.27
CA LEU A 633 -10.21 -26.72 13.24
C LEU A 633 -10.01 -28.05 12.52
N ILE A 634 -8.91 -28.76 12.79
CA ILE A 634 -8.60 -30.04 12.15
C ILE A 634 -9.61 -31.10 12.56
N ARG A 635 -10.21 -31.73 11.55
CA ARG A 635 -11.10 -32.89 11.67
C ARG A 635 -10.67 -33.94 10.67
N ASN A 636 -10.26 -35.12 11.17
CA ASN A 636 -9.79 -36.18 10.28
C ASN A 636 -10.94 -36.90 9.55
N ASP A 637 -12.15 -36.84 10.13
CA ASP A 637 -13.40 -37.37 9.57
C ASP A 637 -14.03 -36.49 8.47
N VAL A 638 -13.61 -35.24 8.37
CA VAL A 638 -14.10 -34.29 7.37
C VAL A 638 -12.99 -33.97 6.35
N PRO A 639 -13.08 -34.43 5.08
CA PRO A 639 -12.02 -34.24 4.09
C PRO A 639 -11.60 -32.77 3.87
N ALA A 640 -12.56 -31.84 3.96
CA ALA A 640 -12.33 -30.42 3.81
C ALA A 640 -11.53 -29.79 4.99
N LEU A 641 -11.49 -30.45 6.15
CA LEU A 641 -10.85 -29.96 7.38
C LEU A 641 -9.61 -30.76 7.79
N GLN A 642 -9.11 -31.63 6.91
CA GLN A 642 -7.87 -32.34 7.16
C GLN A 642 -6.67 -31.40 7.14
N ARG A 643 -5.64 -31.68 7.96
CA ARG A 643 -4.44 -30.85 8.11
C ARG A 643 -3.78 -30.50 6.77
N ASP A 644 -3.53 -31.52 5.95
CA ASP A 644 -2.85 -31.30 4.64
C ASP A 644 -3.70 -30.47 3.69
N ARG A 645 -5.02 -30.61 3.79
CA ARG A 645 -5.98 -29.85 3.01
C ARG A 645 -5.99 -28.37 3.41
N LEU A 646 -6.06 -28.07 4.70
CA LEU A 646 -6.03 -26.70 5.21
C LEU A 646 -4.70 -26.02 4.89
N SER A 647 -3.57 -26.72 5.11
CA SER A 647 -2.26 -26.19 4.75
C SER A 647 -2.11 -25.95 3.23
N TRP A 648 -2.69 -26.81 2.41
CA TRP A 648 -2.67 -26.60 0.94
C TRP A 648 -3.53 -25.41 0.53
N VAL A 649 -4.68 -25.20 1.14
CA VAL A 649 -5.56 -24.06 0.87
C VAL A 649 -4.88 -22.76 1.30
N ASP A 650 -4.33 -22.70 2.49
CA ASP A 650 -3.58 -21.57 3.00
C ASP A 650 -2.47 -21.14 2.02
N GLN A 651 -1.61 -22.06 1.61
CA GLN A 651 -0.47 -21.77 0.75
C GLN A 651 -0.82 -21.42 -0.70
N ASN A 652 -1.96 -21.88 -1.24
CA ASN A 652 -2.24 -21.77 -2.66
C ASN A 652 -3.48 -20.93 -3.00
N TYR A 653 -4.35 -20.64 -2.06
CA TYR A 653 -5.60 -19.89 -2.30
C TYR A 653 -5.63 -18.55 -1.57
N LEU A 654 -5.07 -18.47 -0.35
CA LEU A 654 -5.02 -17.21 0.40
C LEU A 654 -3.85 -16.36 -0.08
N ARG A 655 -4.19 -15.22 -0.64
CA ARG A 655 -3.24 -14.21 -1.15
C ARG A 655 -3.92 -12.87 -1.12
N ASP A 656 -3.13 -11.81 -1.09
CA ASP A 656 -3.59 -10.43 -1.12
C ASP A 656 -4.63 -10.18 -2.23
N ASP A 657 -4.32 -10.59 -3.48
CA ASP A 657 -5.23 -10.43 -4.62
C ASP A 657 -6.54 -11.21 -4.48
N THR A 658 -6.54 -12.37 -3.82
CA THR A 658 -7.77 -13.15 -3.59
C THR A 658 -8.57 -12.63 -2.42
N LEU A 659 -7.91 -12.13 -1.37
CA LEU A 659 -8.56 -11.45 -0.24
C LEU A 659 -9.25 -10.17 -0.69
N THR A 660 -8.55 -9.30 -1.41
CA THR A 660 -9.10 -8.06 -1.94
C THR A 660 -10.34 -8.30 -2.83
N ALA A 661 -10.32 -9.35 -3.63
CA ALA A 661 -11.47 -9.64 -4.47
C ALA A 661 -12.63 -10.32 -3.72
N ALA A 662 -12.34 -11.14 -2.72
CA ALA A 662 -13.37 -11.67 -1.83
C ALA A 662 -14.05 -10.52 -1.07
N ASN A 663 -13.25 -9.58 -0.57
CA ASN A 663 -13.73 -8.37 0.08
C ASN A 663 -14.60 -7.53 -0.88
N ALA A 664 -14.18 -7.30 -2.11
CA ALA A 664 -14.98 -6.57 -3.10
C ALA A 664 -16.34 -7.25 -3.35
N THR A 665 -16.40 -8.59 -3.34
CA THR A 665 -17.66 -9.34 -3.45
C THR A 665 -18.57 -9.09 -2.25
N LEU A 666 -18.02 -9.06 -1.03
CA LEU A 666 -18.77 -8.77 0.19
C LEU A 666 -19.27 -7.33 0.20
N VAL A 667 -18.45 -6.36 -0.16
CA VAL A 667 -18.84 -4.94 -0.27
C VAL A 667 -19.97 -4.76 -1.29
N ALA A 668 -19.88 -5.41 -2.45
CA ALA A 668 -20.93 -5.39 -3.46
C ALA A 668 -22.24 -6.02 -2.96
N ALA A 669 -22.17 -7.05 -2.12
CA ALA A 669 -23.36 -7.63 -1.51
C ALA A 669 -23.96 -6.69 -0.45
N GLN A 670 -23.12 -6.09 0.41
CA GLN A 670 -23.56 -5.17 1.47
C GLN A 670 -24.18 -3.89 0.90
N SER A 671 -23.62 -3.31 -0.16
CA SER A 671 -24.17 -2.09 -0.79
C SER A 671 -25.60 -2.25 -1.33
N ARG A 672 -26.07 -3.49 -1.51
CA ARG A 672 -27.45 -3.79 -1.92
C ARG A 672 -28.43 -3.90 -0.73
N ILE A 673 -27.92 -3.90 0.50
CA ILE A 673 -28.75 -4.00 1.70
C ILE A 673 -29.33 -2.61 2.01
N ALA A 674 -30.65 -2.50 2.07
CA ALA A 674 -31.32 -1.22 2.32
C ALA A 674 -30.86 -0.56 3.63
N LEU A 675 -30.56 -1.34 4.67
CA LEU A 675 -30.08 -0.82 5.95
C LEU A 675 -28.68 -0.20 5.80
N ALA A 676 -27.78 -0.78 4.98
CA ALA A 676 -26.46 -0.22 4.74
C ALA A 676 -26.56 1.17 4.05
N ASN A 677 -27.49 1.33 3.13
CA ASN A 677 -27.73 2.60 2.44
C ASN A 677 -28.31 3.69 3.36
N LEU A 678 -28.90 3.33 4.50
CA LEU A 678 -29.34 4.32 5.50
C LEU A 678 -28.17 4.95 6.27
N TRP A 679 -27.02 4.29 6.32
CA TRP A 679 -25.80 4.84 6.94
C TRP A 679 -25.05 5.79 6.00
N GLY A 680 -25.14 5.55 4.68
CA GLY A 680 -24.51 6.37 3.65
C GLY A 680 -24.52 5.72 2.28
N GLY A 681 -24.33 6.52 1.25
CA GLY A 681 -24.33 6.06 -0.15
C GLY A 681 -22.97 5.48 -0.60
N GLY A 682 -21.97 5.46 0.25
CA GLY A 682 -20.61 5.05 -0.11
C GLY A 682 -19.73 6.21 -0.63
N GLU A 683 -20.23 7.46 -0.53
CA GLU A 683 -19.48 8.65 -0.98
C GLU A 683 -18.38 9.07 -0.01
N VAL A 684 -18.47 8.66 1.25
CA VAL A 684 -17.50 9.03 2.30
C VAL A 684 -16.73 7.79 2.73
N ALA A 685 -15.42 7.93 2.82
CA ALA A 685 -14.55 6.91 3.40
C ALA A 685 -13.65 7.50 4.50
N SER A 686 -13.23 6.66 5.42
CA SER A 686 -12.24 6.99 6.46
C SER A 686 -11.00 6.14 6.24
N ALA A 687 -9.82 6.76 6.25
CA ALA A 687 -8.54 6.07 6.10
C ALA A 687 -7.69 6.29 7.35
N ASP A 688 -7.19 5.19 7.91
CA ASP A 688 -6.33 5.21 9.10
C ASP A 688 -5.37 4.04 9.13
N GLY A 689 -4.24 4.21 9.84
CA GLY A 689 -3.17 3.25 9.96
C GLY A 689 -3.08 2.63 11.36
N MET A 690 -3.35 1.32 11.47
CA MET A 690 -3.09 0.57 12.70
C MET A 690 -1.68 -0.01 12.69
N ARG A 691 -0.98 0.09 13.81
CA ARG A 691 0.45 -0.23 13.92
C ARG A 691 0.67 -1.44 14.82
N PHE A 692 1.43 -2.41 14.31
CA PHE A 692 1.72 -3.66 15.00
C PHE A 692 3.23 -3.79 15.23
N VAL A 693 3.61 -3.98 16.49
CA VAL A 693 5.00 -4.29 16.85
C VAL A 693 5.31 -5.73 16.46
N VAL A 694 6.41 -5.94 15.75
CA VAL A 694 6.90 -7.27 15.38
C VAL A 694 8.05 -7.65 16.30
N PRO A 695 7.83 -8.56 17.27
CA PRO A 695 8.83 -8.88 18.29
C PRO A 695 9.97 -9.76 17.78
N VAL A 696 9.78 -10.41 16.63
CA VAL A 696 10.78 -11.29 16.03
C VAL A 696 11.74 -10.53 15.12
N ARG A 697 12.96 -11.03 14.99
CA ARG A 697 13.95 -10.48 14.04
C ARG A 697 13.58 -10.92 12.63
N THR A 698 13.09 -9.99 11.83
CA THR A 698 12.73 -10.22 10.43
C THR A 698 13.12 -9.00 9.58
N VAL A 699 13.34 -9.23 8.29
CA VAL A 699 13.59 -8.18 7.29
C VAL A 699 12.29 -7.54 6.77
N HIS A 700 11.15 -8.15 7.05
CA HIS A 700 9.84 -7.69 6.57
C HIS A 700 9.19 -6.61 7.44
N ALA A 701 9.72 -6.34 8.62
CA ALA A 701 9.26 -5.27 9.51
C ALA A 701 10.27 -4.12 9.57
N GLY A 702 9.77 -2.89 9.50
CA GLY A 702 10.59 -1.68 9.49
C GLY A 702 10.63 -0.96 10.84
N PRO A 703 11.69 -0.20 11.14
CA PRO A 703 11.75 0.66 12.32
C PRO A 703 10.86 1.88 12.15
N ASN A 704 10.23 2.31 13.24
CA ASN A 704 9.58 3.61 13.32
C ASN A 704 9.69 4.09 14.78
N PRO A 705 10.67 4.96 15.08
CA PRO A 705 10.94 5.40 16.45
C PRO A 705 9.74 6.05 17.14
N LYS A 706 8.88 6.73 16.39
CA LYS A 706 7.68 7.39 16.92
C LYS A 706 6.68 6.37 17.50
N TYR A 707 6.51 5.21 16.83
CA TYR A 707 5.47 4.24 17.18
C TYR A 707 6.01 2.96 17.82
N PHE A 708 7.24 2.55 17.48
CA PHE A 708 7.83 1.28 17.93
C PHE A 708 9.03 1.47 18.85
N GLY A 709 9.40 2.73 19.17
CA GLY A 709 10.59 3.03 19.94
C GLY A 709 11.84 2.42 19.29
N VAL A 710 12.52 1.54 20.02
CA VAL A 710 13.70 0.79 19.53
C VAL A 710 13.34 -0.46 18.72
N GLY A 711 12.05 -0.80 18.64
CA GLY A 711 11.54 -1.98 17.95
C GLY A 711 11.32 -1.77 16.46
N LYS A 712 10.76 -2.81 15.84
CA LYS A 712 10.27 -2.81 14.45
C LYS A 712 8.81 -3.16 14.43
N GLY A 713 8.13 -2.74 13.37
CA GLY A 713 6.72 -3.08 13.18
C GLY A 713 6.28 -2.93 11.75
N VAL A 714 5.01 -3.17 11.55
CA VAL A 714 4.28 -2.94 10.32
C VAL A 714 3.11 -2.01 10.58
N THR A 715 2.73 -1.23 9.59
CA THR A 715 1.48 -0.45 9.59
C THR A 715 0.51 -1.11 8.64
N TRP A 716 -0.66 -1.47 9.16
CA TRP A 716 -1.80 -1.88 8.37
C TRP A 716 -2.68 -0.65 8.16
N PHE A 717 -2.77 -0.19 6.93
CA PHE A 717 -3.51 1.00 6.54
C PHE A 717 -4.80 0.58 5.89
N ASN A 718 -5.93 1.05 6.40
CA ASN A 718 -7.27 0.61 6.03
C ASN A 718 -8.10 1.77 5.49
N LEU A 719 -8.93 1.50 4.49
CA LEU A 719 -9.93 2.40 3.93
C LEU A 719 -11.31 1.84 4.21
N LEU A 720 -12.10 2.53 5.03
CA LEU A 720 -13.43 2.12 5.48
C LEU A 720 -14.50 3.08 4.94
N SER A 721 -15.56 2.57 4.33
CA SER A 721 -16.69 3.38 3.86
C SER A 721 -17.64 3.80 4.99
N ASN A 722 -18.49 4.82 4.73
CA ASN A 722 -19.60 5.20 5.61
C ASN A 722 -20.71 4.12 5.71
N GLN A 723 -20.64 3.07 4.91
CA GLN A 723 -21.45 1.86 5.05
C GLN A 723 -20.83 0.81 5.97
N PHE A 724 -19.73 1.14 6.68
CA PHE A 724 -18.95 0.25 7.53
C PHE A 724 -18.36 -0.95 6.80
N SER A 725 -18.09 -0.81 5.50
CA SER A 725 -17.38 -1.80 4.70
C SER A 725 -15.93 -1.39 4.50
N GLY A 726 -14.96 -2.30 4.72
CA GLY A 726 -13.58 -2.12 4.32
C GLY A 726 -13.49 -2.12 2.79
N LEU A 727 -12.99 -1.03 2.21
CA LEU A 727 -12.87 -0.92 0.75
C LEU A 727 -11.56 -1.53 0.27
N ASN A 728 -10.47 -1.27 0.99
CA ASN A 728 -9.14 -1.80 0.70
C ASN A 728 -8.23 -1.66 1.92
N ASP A 729 -7.17 -2.45 1.96
CA ASP A 729 -6.12 -2.34 2.96
C ASP A 729 -4.75 -2.61 2.37
N ILE A 730 -3.72 -2.01 2.95
CA ILE A 730 -2.33 -2.18 2.55
C ILE A 730 -1.46 -2.33 3.80
N THR A 731 -0.65 -3.39 3.86
CA THR A 731 0.33 -3.56 4.93
C THR A 731 1.71 -3.13 4.45
N VAL A 732 2.32 -2.20 5.19
CA VAL A 732 3.65 -1.65 4.85
C VAL A 732 4.61 -1.71 6.03
N PRO A 733 5.93 -1.77 5.79
CA PRO A 733 6.92 -1.61 6.84
C PRO A 733 6.78 -0.24 7.53
N GLY A 734 7.02 -0.18 8.83
CA GLY A 734 6.72 0.95 9.68
C GLY A 734 7.41 2.29 9.39
N THR A 735 8.24 2.39 8.37
CA THR A 735 8.94 3.63 7.98
C THR A 735 8.17 4.52 7.00
N LEU A 736 7.16 4.00 6.31
CA LEU A 736 6.37 4.79 5.37
C LEU A 736 5.37 5.67 6.09
N ARG A 737 5.15 6.87 5.56
CA ARG A 737 4.14 7.81 6.07
C ARG A 737 2.77 7.47 5.53
N ASP A 738 1.76 7.66 6.36
CA ASP A 738 0.37 7.40 6.03
C ASP A 738 -0.10 8.20 4.80
N SER A 739 0.39 9.44 4.63
CA SER A 739 0.09 10.30 3.48
C SER A 739 0.52 9.73 2.11
N LEU A 740 1.55 8.89 2.07
CA LEU A 740 1.97 8.25 0.82
C LEU A 740 1.16 6.99 0.52
N ILE A 741 0.65 6.34 1.56
CA ILE A 741 -0.10 5.08 1.44
C ILE A 741 -1.56 5.37 1.11
N LEU A 742 -2.09 6.50 1.56
CA LEU A 742 -3.47 6.91 1.33
C LEU A 742 -3.86 6.84 -0.16
N LEU A 743 -3.03 7.40 -1.02
CA LEU A 743 -3.27 7.38 -2.46
C LEU A 743 -3.29 5.95 -3.02
N ALA A 744 -2.35 5.10 -2.58
CA ALA A 744 -2.29 3.72 -3.02
C ALA A 744 -3.53 2.93 -2.58
N VAL A 745 -3.96 3.06 -1.32
CA VAL A 745 -5.12 2.32 -0.80
C VAL A 745 -6.42 2.72 -1.51
N VAL A 746 -6.54 3.99 -1.93
CA VAL A 746 -7.70 4.48 -2.69
C VAL A 746 -7.67 3.98 -4.13
N LEU A 747 -6.52 4.05 -4.80
CA LEU A 747 -6.40 3.71 -6.22
C LEU A 747 -6.40 2.20 -6.49
N GLU A 748 -5.92 1.39 -5.54
CA GLU A 748 -5.80 -0.06 -5.71
C GLU A 748 -7.06 -0.83 -5.28
N GLN A 749 -8.09 -0.16 -4.76
CA GLN A 749 -9.33 -0.80 -4.39
C GLN A 749 -10.03 -1.46 -5.60
N GLN A 750 -10.70 -2.58 -5.35
CA GLN A 750 -11.43 -3.35 -6.36
C GLN A 750 -12.96 -3.35 -6.13
N THR A 751 -13.44 -2.50 -5.22
CA THR A 751 -14.88 -2.40 -4.92
C THR A 751 -15.60 -1.53 -5.95
N ASN A 752 -16.91 -1.64 -6.01
CA ASN A 752 -17.76 -0.79 -6.85
C ASN A 752 -18.12 0.55 -6.18
N LEU A 753 -17.77 0.74 -4.91
CA LEU A 753 -17.94 2.01 -4.21
C LEU A 753 -16.79 2.95 -4.57
N GLN A 754 -17.14 4.19 -4.88
CA GLN A 754 -16.17 5.23 -5.24
C GLN A 754 -16.34 6.42 -4.30
N PRO A 755 -15.63 6.44 -3.17
CA PRO A 755 -15.71 7.56 -2.25
C PRO A 755 -15.20 8.84 -2.88
N THR A 756 -15.99 9.89 -2.79
CA THR A 756 -15.63 11.24 -3.24
C THR A 756 -15.08 12.11 -2.10
N GLN A 757 -15.21 11.64 -0.87
CA GLN A 757 -14.69 12.31 0.33
C GLN A 757 -13.94 11.29 1.19
N ILE A 758 -12.73 11.65 1.60
CA ILE A 758 -11.89 10.80 2.43
C ILE A 758 -11.53 11.54 3.70
N MET A 759 -11.82 10.94 4.84
CA MET A 759 -11.44 11.45 6.17
C MET A 759 -10.16 10.78 6.62
N THR A 760 -9.21 11.54 7.11
CA THR A 760 -7.96 11.02 7.66
C THR A 760 -7.64 11.73 8.97
N ASP A 761 -6.73 11.14 9.76
CA ASP A 761 -6.10 11.83 10.87
C ASP A 761 -5.03 12.83 10.38
N THR A 762 -4.49 13.63 11.29
CA THR A 762 -3.41 14.58 10.98
C THR A 762 -2.09 13.90 10.55
N GLY A 763 -1.94 12.61 10.79
CA GLY A 763 -0.76 11.82 10.39
C GLY A 763 -0.68 11.60 8.88
N ALA A 764 -1.82 11.58 8.20
CA ALA A 764 -1.89 11.44 6.75
C ALA A 764 -1.69 12.78 6.01
N TYR A 765 -1.71 13.91 6.71
CA TYR A 765 -1.45 15.21 6.10
C TYR A 765 0.05 15.42 5.81
N SER A 766 0.36 15.76 4.57
CA SER A 766 1.68 16.26 4.18
C SER A 766 1.55 17.12 2.93
N GLY A 767 2.47 18.08 2.75
CA GLY A 767 2.51 18.90 1.53
C GLY A 767 2.66 18.06 0.24
N SER A 768 3.35 16.91 0.32
CA SER A 768 3.49 15.97 -0.80
C SER A 768 2.19 15.21 -1.07
N GLY A 769 1.46 14.81 -0.02
CA GLY A 769 0.18 14.14 -0.14
C GLY A 769 -0.88 15.06 -0.75
N ALA A 770 -1.01 16.28 -0.24
CA ALA A 770 -1.92 17.27 -0.75
C ALA A 770 -1.67 17.60 -2.24
N ASN A 771 -0.41 17.71 -2.65
CA ASN A 771 -0.06 17.93 -4.06
C ASN A 771 -0.40 16.73 -4.96
N SER A 772 -0.23 15.50 -4.49
CA SER A 772 -0.61 14.29 -5.22
C SER A 772 -2.13 14.19 -5.38
N GLU A 773 -2.88 14.60 -4.39
CA GLU A 773 -4.33 14.57 -4.37
C GLU A 773 -4.96 15.66 -5.24
N ILE A 774 -4.35 16.84 -5.32
CA ILE A 774 -4.73 17.88 -6.28
C ILE A 774 -4.57 17.37 -7.72
N VAL A 775 -3.51 16.63 -8.01
CA VAL A 775 -3.25 16.03 -9.33
C VAL A 775 -4.26 14.93 -9.69
N VAL A 776 -4.80 14.23 -8.69
CA VAL A 776 -5.81 13.17 -8.88
C VAL A 776 -7.24 13.71 -8.78
N GLY A 777 -7.41 15.02 -8.52
CA GLY A 777 -8.73 15.65 -8.39
C GLY A 777 -9.36 15.47 -7.00
N VAL A 778 -8.55 15.22 -5.97
CA VAL A 778 -8.98 15.18 -4.57
C VAL A 778 -8.94 16.60 -4.00
N GLU A 779 -10.07 17.12 -3.62
CA GLU A 779 -10.19 18.46 -3.03
C GLU A 779 -10.21 18.35 -1.50
N TRP A 780 -9.29 19.06 -0.83
CA TRP A 780 -9.23 19.11 0.62
C TRP A 780 -10.21 20.15 1.17
N SER A 781 -11.12 19.73 2.02
CA SER A 781 -11.97 20.66 2.77
C SER A 781 -11.90 20.37 4.26
N PHE A 782 -11.79 21.44 5.08
CA PHE A 782 -11.98 21.36 6.53
C PHE A 782 -13.49 21.40 6.78
N GLY A 783 -14.09 20.24 7.06
CA GLY A 783 -15.52 20.17 7.37
C GLY A 783 -15.77 20.17 8.88
N GLU A 784 -16.78 20.94 9.33
CA GLU A 784 -17.38 20.72 10.64
C GLU A 784 -18.02 19.32 10.66
N LEU A 785 -17.43 18.42 11.43
CA LEU A 785 -18.11 17.18 11.80
C LEU A 785 -19.26 17.53 12.76
N ARG A 786 -20.47 17.58 12.26
CA ARG A 786 -21.65 17.46 13.12
C ARG A 786 -21.59 16.07 13.76
N ALA A 787 -21.44 16.10 15.07
CA ALA A 787 -21.38 14.93 15.91
C ALA A 787 -22.64 14.07 15.74
N GLY A 788 -22.47 12.94 15.14
CA GLY A 788 -23.41 11.85 15.09
C GLY A 788 -22.65 10.57 14.85
N ASP A 789 -21.93 10.09 15.86
CA ASP A 789 -21.79 8.71 16.24
C ASP A 789 -20.64 8.54 17.20
N GLY A 790 -21.00 8.02 18.37
CA GLY A 790 -20.13 7.88 19.50
C GLY A 790 -19.03 6.86 19.31
N GLN A 791 -17.89 7.36 19.18
CA GLN A 791 -16.60 6.99 19.77
C GLN A 791 -15.59 8.02 19.29
N ALA A 792 -15.54 9.16 19.98
CA ALA A 792 -14.52 10.17 19.75
C ALA A 792 -13.24 9.75 20.49
N GLU A 793 -12.34 9.09 19.80
CA GLU A 793 -10.94 9.26 20.09
C GLU A 793 -10.49 10.61 19.53
N GLU A 794 -9.68 11.34 20.30
CA GLU A 794 -9.17 12.69 20.10
C GLU A 794 -8.36 12.88 18.82
N HIS A 795 -8.98 12.82 17.64
CA HIS A 795 -8.25 13.09 16.41
C HIS A 795 -9.06 13.99 15.48
N ARG A 796 -8.47 15.13 15.15
CA ARG A 796 -8.96 16.05 14.12
C ARG A 796 -8.94 15.34 12.77
N ARG A 797 -10.09 15.25 12.12
CA ARG A 797 -10.23 14.63 10.82
C ARG A 797 -10.21 15.69 9.72
N ILE A 798 -9.39 15.46 8.72
CA ILE A 798 -9.34 16.24 7.49
C ILE A 798 -10.21 15.51 6.46
N VAL A 799 -11.11 16.24 5.81
CA VAL A 799 -12.00 15.67 4.78
C VAL A 799 -11.46 16.06 3.41
N CYS A 800 -11.18 15.07 2.59
CA CYS A 800 -10.80 15.25 1.19
C CYS A 800 -12.02 15.02 0.29
N ARG A 801 -12.22 15.84 -0.73
CA ARG A 801 -13.17 15.58 -1.82
C ARG A 801 -12.41 15.14 -3.07
N ALA A 802 -12.76 13.99 -3.60
CA ALA A 802 -12.30 13.54 -4.91
C ALA A 802 -13.37 13.85 -5.96
N SER A 803 -13.02 14.56 -7.01
CA SER A 803 -13.83 14.67 -8.22
C SER A 803 -13.23 13.74 -9.28
N PHE A 804 -13.95 12.69 -9.60
CA PHE A 804 -13.61 11.73 -10.67
C PHE A 804 -14.16 12.18 -12.01
#